data_f26fb2f97c09f210e95ffca3c8f42361
#
_entry.id   f26fb2f97c09f210e95ffca3c8f42361
#
_cell.length_a   1.000
_cell.length_b   1.000
_cell.length_c   1.000
_cell.angle_alpha   90.00
_cell.angle_beta   90.00
_cell.angle_gamma   90.00
#
_symmetry.space_group_name_H-M   'P 1'
#
loop_
_entity.id
_entity.type
_entity.pdbx_description
1 polymer ?
#
loop_
_entity_poly.entity_id
_entity_poly.type
_entity_poly.pdbx_seq_one_letter_code
_entity_poly.pdbx_strand_id
1 'polypeptide(L)'
;MSRTIFNFIKSKIPRISSTELIALRSGNTSIDRSILLGKFEFPKKIETIKKFPDDTLNDLLSKFDGSKIYPNNNNNYWIDYLAKNKYFSFLIHESYGGIKLSVNELSNILTKISSIDPALGVIAMVPNSLGPGELLTHYGTKEQKNKYLPGLADGTYIPCFGLTGPNNGSDATGSIDEGTVVKVKGRTMIKVKINKRYITLAPVSNLMGIAFNLKDPDNILQNKKSGITLALLERGHDGLIQETHHNPLNAGFPNGTIKGEFYINPEQVIGGHENIGNGWKMLMDCLSAGRGISLPATANASSKVATFGMINYVKVREQFKMSLSNMEAIQEKINSMVFNTWIIQSGVSMTNDILDAGNSPAVISAIMKQQCTERGRIVLNHGIDIHGGGAICLGYSNFLEKFYRAAPIGITVEGSNTLTRSLIIFGQGLNKSHPYIFPILDSVLKDKKNDAIKNLKNIVLHSLSLYSSTFNLTNIIPGVPKILEKQIIDFAALTNFVALKGGLLKREQILSGIMADIYSNLYMAISVEYNHEHNKSSKLLTEYIIEKLINENQLKINSVIDNLGPERFLLQHLKKQIKSDNIANERLIFNEIMNNPNIINEIKKNIHVEDNILYDLEKAGSEDIDKSSIEYESLKNKIINVDEFKNI
;
A
#
# COMPACT_ATOMS: atom_id res chain seq x y z
N MET A 1 40.24 -24.85 -7.99
CA MET A 1 39.39 -23.91 -8.75
C MET A 1 38.01 -23.70 -8.11
N SER A 2 37.19 -24.70 -7.80
CA SER A 2 35.83 -24.53 -7.22
C SER A 2 35.84 -23.87 -5.82
N ARG A 3 36.78 -24.21 -4.94
CA ARG A 3 36.91 -23.63 -3.60
C ARG A 3 37.32 -22.14 -3.63
N THR A 4 38.19 -21.78 -4.58
CA THR A 4 38.65 -20.38 -4.76
C THR A 4 37.49 -19.50 -5.27
N ILE A 5 36.70 -19.98 -6.24
CA ILE A 5 35.51 -19.30 -6.76
C ILE A 5 34.47 -19.15 -5.64
N PHE A 6 34.19 -20.18 -4.86
CA PHE A 6 33.24 -20.12 -3.76
C PHE A 6 33.66 -19.10 -2.68
N ASN A 7 34.95 -19.08 -2.30
CA ASN A 7 35.46 -18.10 -1.33
C ASN A 7 35.38 -16.66 -1.86
N PHE A 8 35.59 -16.47 -3.18
CA PHE A 8 35.39 -15.18 -3.83
C PHE A 8 33.92 -14.75 -3.77
N ILE A 9 32.97 -15.64 -4.10
CA ILE A 9 31.53 -15.34 -3.97
C ILE A 9 31.21 -14.94 -2.52
N LYS A 10 31.67 -15.73 -1.56
CA LYS A 10 31.42 -15.49 -0.12
C LYS A 10 31.94 -14.14 0.34
N SER A 11 33.07 -13.67 -0.19
CA SER A 11 33.63 -12.36 0.14
C SER A 11 32.84 -11.18 -0.43
N LYS A 12 32.05 -11.39 -1.47
CA LYS A 12 31.21 -10.36 -2.13
C LYS A 12 29.79 -10.28 -1.58
N ILE A 13 29.34 -11.30 -0.87
CA ILE A 13 27.99 -11.31 -0.29
C ILE A 13 27.95 -10.29 0.86
N PRO A 14 26.96 -9.36 0.88
CA PRO A 14 26.78 -8.43 1.98
C PRO A 14 26.43 -9.18 3.28
N ARG A 15 26.80 -8.62 4.41
CA ARG A 15 26.33 -9.12 5.70
C ARG A 15 24.83 -8.91 5.77
N ILE A 16 24.08 -10.00 5.96
CA ILE A 16 22.63 -10.01 6.09
C ILE A 16 22.30 -10.40 7.54
N SER A 17 21.48 -9.59 8.20
CA SER A 17 21.00 -9.91 9.55
C SER A 17 19.99 -11.06 9.51
N SER A 18 19.76 -11.70 10.66
CA SER A 18 18.73 -12.74 10.77
C SER A 18 17.33 -12.22 10.42
N THR A 19 17.00 -11.00 10.82
CA THR A 19 15.71 -10.35 10.51
C THR A 19 15.57 -10.03 9.02
N GLU A 20 16.63 -9.58 8.37
CA GLU A 20 16.65 -9.35 6.93
C GLU A 20 16.50 -10.68 6.14
N LEU A 21 17.15 -11.75 6.60
CA LEU A 21 17.02 -13.06 5.98
C LEU A 21 15.58 -13.61 6.10
N ILE A 22 14.93 -13.40 7.24
CA ILE A 22 13.52 -13.74 7.42
C ILE A 22 12.66 -12.97 6.42
N ALA A 23 12.85 -11.65 6.29
CA ALA A 23 12.11 -10.83 5.34
C ALA A 23 12.31 -11.27 3.88
N LEU A 24 13.53 -11.67 3.50
CA LEU A 24 13.82 -12.21 2.16
C LEU A 24 13.14 -13.55 1.90
N ARG A 25 12.90 -14.36 2.93
CA ARG A 25 12.22 -15.66 2.83
C ARG A 25 10.70 -15.57 2.93
N SER A 26 10.15 -14.50 3.51
CA SER A 26 8.71 -14.30 3.67
C SER A 26 8.05 -13.86 2.37
N GLY A 27 6.84 -14.37 2.09
CA GLY A 27 6.10 -14.13 0.87
C GLY A 27 6.77 -14.74 -0.37
N ASN A 28 6.18 -14.51 -1.54
CA ASN A 28 6.68 -15.00 -2.82
C ASN A 28 7.02 -13.86 -3.80
N THR A 29 7.27 -14.19 -5.05
CA THR A 29 7.50 -13.27 -6.15
C THR A 29 6.47 -13.54 -7.26
N SER A 30 6.16 -12.52 -8.05
CA SER A 30 5.22 -12.59 -9.16
C SER A 30 5.80 -11.78 -10.36
N ILE A 31 5.06 -10.80 -10.87
CA ILE A 31 5.49 -9.91 -11.97
C ILE A 31 6.79 -9.17 -11.64
N ASP A 32 7.03 -8.87 -10.37
CA ASP A 32 8.28 -8.29 -9.90
C ASP A 32 9.51 -9.10 -10.37
N ARG A 33 9.47 -10.42 -10.21
CA ARG A 33 10.52 -11.31 -10.73
C ARG A 33 10.56 -11.33 -12.25
N SER A 34 9.40 -11.33 -12.89
CA SER A 34 9.30 -11.38 -14.36
C SER A 34 9.91 -10.14 -15.02
N ILE A 35 9.71 -8.95 -14.45
CA ILE A 35 10.36 -7.71 -14.91
C ILE A 35 11.89 -7.85 -14.87
N LEU A 36 12.45 -8.43 -13.80
CA LEU A 36 13.90 -8.64 -13.66
C LEU A 36 14.43 -9.78 -14.58
N LEU A 37 13.53 -10.61 -15.11
CA LEU A 37 13.84 -11.57 -16.17
C LEU A 37 13.80 -10.94 -17.57
N GLY A 38 13.38 -9.68 -17.72
CA GLY A 38 13.21 -9.01 -19.00
C GLY A 38 11.99 -9.50 -19.78
N LYS A 39 11.00 -10.06 -19.10
CA LYS A 39 9.75 -10.57 -19.67
C LYS A 39 8.65 -10.60 -18.63
N PHE A 40 7.40 -10.66 -19.06
CA PHE A 40 6.30 -10.93 -18.13
C PHE A 40 5.11 -11.55 -18.86
N GLU A 41 4.21 -12.11 -18.07
CA GLU A 41 2.88 -12.55 -18.50
C GLU A 41 1.85 -11.88 -17.59
N PHE A 42 0.71 -11.49 -18.13
CA PHE A 42 -0.36 -10.94 -17.35
C PHE A 42 -0.87 -11.99 -16.34
N PRO A 43 -1.21 -11.56 -15.10
CA PRO A 43 -1.88 -12.45 -14.19
C PRO A 43 -3.28 -12.79 -14.73
N LYS A 44 -3.79 -13.95 -14.33
CA LYS A 44 -5.16 -14.33 -14.66
C LYS A 44 -6.15 -13.38 -13.98
N LYS A 45 -7.12 -12.89 -14.74
CA LYS A 45 -8.26 -12.16 -14.17
C LYS A 45 -9.07 -13.09 -13.26
N ILE A 46 -9.34 -12.64 -12.03
CA ILE A 46 -10.11 -13.38 -11.04
C ILE A 46 -11.50 -12.75 -10.94
N GLU A 47 -12.55 -13.55 -11.09
CA GLU A 47 -13.91 -13.09 -10.85
C GLU A 47 -14.16 -12.91 -9.36
N THR A 48 -14.67 -11.76 -8.99
CA THR A 48 -15.00 -11.45 -7.59
C THR A 48 -16.30 -12.12 -7.21
N ILE A 49 -16.25 -13.05 -6.26
CA ILE A 49 -17.44 -13.63 -5.65
C ILE A 49 -17.89 -12.71 -4.52
N LYS A 50 -19.07 -12.11 -4.67
CA LYS A 50 -19.62 -11.20 -3.68
C LYS A 50 -20.20 -11.98 -2.50
N LYS A 51 -19.73 -11.66 -1.30
CA LYS A 51 -20.18 -12.29 -0.04
C LYS A 51 -20.70 -11.26 0.97
N PHE A 52 -20.21 -10.03 0.93
CA PHE A 52 -20.67 -8.98 1.83
C PHE A 52 -22.04 -8.45 1.39
N PRO A 53 -23.05 -8.37 2.29
CA PRO A 53 -24.39 -7.96 1.90
C PRO A 53 -24.45 -6.49 1.46
N ASP A 54 -25.08 -6.21 0.31
CA ASP A 54 -25.30 -4.85 -0.18
C ASP A 54 -26.10 -4.00 0.79
N ASP A 55 -27.14 -4.59 1.38
CA ASP A 55 -28.00 -3.87 2.33
C ASP A 55 -27.23 -3.36 3.53
N THR A 56 -26.25 -4.13 4.03
CA THR A 56 -25.38 -3.71 5.14
C THR A 56 -24.48 -2.54 4.73
N LEU A 57 -23.95 -2.58 3.52
CA LEU A 57 -23.14 -1.50 2.98
C LEU A 57 -23.96 -0.23 2.73
N ASN A 58 -25.13 -0.38 2.08
CA ASN A 58 -26.03 0.73 1.79
C ASN A 58 -26.59 1.36 3.07
N ASP A 59 -26.86 0.56 4.11
CA ASP A 59 -27.28 1.05 5.41
C ASP A 59 -26.20 1.95 6.06
N LEU A 60 -24.94 1.54 6.00
CA LEU A 60 -23.83 2.40 6.45
C LEU A 60 -23.77 3.70 5.65
N LEU A 61 -23.83 3.61 4.31
CA LEU A 61 -23.69 4.76 3.40
C LEU A 61 -24.80 5.80 3.64
N SER A 62 -26.05 5.35 3.82
CA SER A 62 -27.20 6.22 4.03
C SER A 62 -27.30 6.84 5.43
N LYS A 63 -26.73 6.17 6.43
CA LYS A 63 -26.81 6.61 7.84
C LYS A 63 -25.60 7.39 8.32
N PHE A 64 -24.52 7.40 7.54
CA PHE A 64 -23.27 7.99 8.01
C PHE A 64 -23.42 9.48 8.34
N ASP A 65 -23.05 9.83 9.56
CA ASP A 65 -23.03 11.19 10.10
C ASP A 65 -21.64 11.50 10.61
N GLY A 66 -20.94 12.36 9.90
CA GLY A 66 -19.57 12.78 10.24
C GLY A 66 -19.45 13.51 11.58
N SER A 67 -20.55 14.06 12.14
CA SER A 67 -20.55 14.68 13.46
C SER A 67 -20.32 13.68 14.60
N LYS A 68 -20.55 12.39 14.35
CA LYS A 68 -20.37 11.28 15.30
C LYS A 68 -19.02 10.56 15.13
N ILE A 69 -18.09 11.14 14.38
CA ILE A 69 -16.73 10.62 14.28
C ILE A 69 -15.93 10.95 15.53
N TYR A 70 -15.08 10.00 15.92
CA TYR A 70 -14.09 10.18 16.98
C TYR A 70 -13.14 11.38 16.68
N PRO A 71 -12.73 12.23 17.61
CA PRO A 71 -12.94 12.13 19.07
C PRO A 71 -14.15 12.98 19.58
N ASN A 72 -15.02 13.42 18.72
CA ASN A 72 -16.16 14.23 19.12
C ASN A 72 -17.05 13.47 20.12
N ASN A 73 -17.14 13.97 21.33
CA ASN A 73 -17.96 13.44 22.43
C ASN A 73 -17.59 12.06 23.00
N ASN A 74 -16.33 11.57 22.82
CA ASN A 74 -15.95 10.19 23.19
C ASN A 74 -16.86 9.11 22.59
N ASN A 75 -17.48 9.40 21.45
CA ASN A 75 -18.50 8.56 20.87
C ASN A 75 -17.86 7.49 20.00
N ASN A 76 -17.99 6.23 20.40
CA ASN A 76 -17.55 5.07 19.63
C ASN A 76 -18.61 4.59 18.63
N TYR A 77 -19.66 5.38 18.37
CA TYR A 77 -20.84 4.97 17.62
C TYR A 77 -20.48 4.24 16.31
N TRP A 78 -19.63 4.84 15.47
CA TRP A 78 -19.26 4.23 14.19
C TRP A 78 -18.32 3.03 14.35
N ILE A 79 -17.50 2.99 15.39
CA ILE A 79 -16.65 1.83 15.71
C ILE A 79 -17.52 0.65 16.11
N ASP A 80 -18.48 0.88 17.01
CA ASP A 80 -19.43 -0.16 17.44
C ASP A 80 -20.35 -0.62 16.30
N TYR A 81 -20.76 0.33 15.44
CA TYR A 81 -21.55 0.01 14.26
C TYR A 81 -20.77 -0.91 13.30
N LEU A 82 -19.53 -0.55 12.96
CA LEU A 82 -18.69 -1.34 12.07
C LEU A 82 -18.39 -2.73 12.67
N ALA A 83 -18.10 -2.80 13.97
CA ALA A 83 -17.86 -4.05 14.67
C ALA A 83 -19.07 -4.99 14.61
N LYS A 84 -20.26 -4.51 15.02
CA LYS A 84 -21.51 -5.28 15.02
C LYS A 84 -21.98 -5.73 13.63
N ASN A 85 -21.69 -4.94 12.60
CA ASN A 85 -22.04 -5.24 11.21
C ASN A 85 -20.94 -5.98 10.44
N LYS A 86 -20.01 -6.63 11.16
CA LYS A 86 -18.98 -7.53 10.63
C LYS A 86 -17.90 -6.89 9.75
N TYR A 87 -17.73 -5.56 9.79
CA TYR A 87 -16.66 -4.90 9.05
C TYR A 87 -15.25 -5.24 9.58
N PHE A 88 -15.13 -5.83 10.77
CA PHE A 88 -13.87 -6.29 11.36
C PHE A 88 -13.55 -7.76 11.07
N SER A 89 -14.43 -8.46 10.35
CA SER A 89 -14.35 -9.91 10.15
C SER A 89 -14.07 -10.33 8.70
N PHE A 90 -13.67 -9.43 7.84
CA PHE A 90 -13.51 -9.66 6.40
C PHE A 90 -12.55 -10.80 6.07
N LEU A 91 -11.46 -10.95 6.81
CA LEU A 91 -10.45 -11.99 6.60
C LEU A 91 -10.62 -13.22 7.50
N ILE A 92 -11.50 -13.16 8.52
CA ILE A 92 -11.76 -14.30 9.43
C ILE A 92 -12.56 -15.34 8.68
N HIS A 93 -12.19 -16.61 8.88
CA HIS A 93 -12.86 -17.76 8.24
C HIS A 93 -14.30 -17.94 8.74
N GLU A 94 -15.18 -18.40 7.87
CA GLU A 94 -16.62 -18.60 8.13
C GLU A 94 -16.88 -19.55 9.31
N SER A 95 -16.01 -20.56 9.53
CA SER A 95 -16.10 -21.46 10.68
C SER A 95 -15.96 -20.78 12.05
N TYR A 96 -15.44 -19.54 12.08
CA TYR A 96 -15.36 -18.70 13.28
C TYR A 96 -16.34 -17.52 13.23
N GLY A 97 -17.32 -17.54 12.32
CA GLY A 97 -18.31 -16.49 12.18
C GLY A 97 -17.87 -15.29 11.32
N GLY A 98 -16.70 -15.36 10.71
CA GLY A 98 -16.20 -14.35 9.76
C GLY A 98 -16.86 -14.47 8.38
N ILE A 99 -16.42 -13.62 7.43
CA ILE A 99 -16.97 -13.57 6.08
C ILE A 99 -16.03 -14.21 5.06
N LYS A 100 -14.74 -14.16 5.29
CA LYS A 100 -13.69 -14.68 4.38
C LYS A 100 -13.84 -14.12 2.97
N LEU A 101 -13.74 -12.79 2.83
CA LEU A 101 -13.80 -12.11 1.55
C LEU A 101 -12.61 -12.45 0.65
N SER A 102 -12.79 -12.32 -0.66
CA SER A 102 -11.69 -12.18 -1.60
C SER A 102 -11.00 -10.82 -1.43
N VAL A 103 -9.76 -10.72 -1.90
CA VAL A 103 -9.02 -9.45 -1.85
C VAL A 103 -9.69 -8.37 -2.70
N ASN A 104 -10.22 -8.74 -3.87
CA ASN A 104 -10.97 -7.82 -4.73
C ASN A 104 -12.18 -7.25 -4.00
N GLU A 105 -12.98 -8.09 -3.34
CA GLU A 105 -14.16 -7.63 -2.62
C GLU A 105 -13.80 -6.75 -1.42
N LEU A 106 -12.82 -7.18 -0.61
CA LEU A 106 -12.29 -6.40 0.50
C LEU A 106 -11.82 -5.01 0.05
N SER A 107 -11.02 -4.95 -1.02
CA SER A 107 -10.50 -3.70 -1.58
C SER A 107 -11.63 -2.78 -2.08
N ASN A 108 -12.64 -3.34 -2.73
CA ASN A 108 -13.80 -2.58 -3.22
C ASN A 108 -14.63 -2.00 -2.06
N ILE A 109 -14.88 -2.77 -1.00
CA ILE A 109 -15.60 -2.29 0.18
C ILE A 109 -14.78 -1.19 0.89
N LEU A 110 -13.49 -1.42 1.11
CA LEU A 110 -12.61 -0.40 1.71
C LEU A 110 -12.58 0.88 0.86
N THR A 111 -12.52 0.78 -0.46
CA THR A 111 -12.61 1.93 -1.36
C THR A 111 -13.95 2.67 -1.18
N LYS A 112 -15.07 1.93 -1.14
CA LYS A 112 -16.41 2.51 -1.02
C LYS A 112 -16.59 3.25 0.31
N ILE A 113 -16.28 2.62 1.45
CA ILE A 113 -16.43 3.26 2.76
C ILE A 113 -15.44 4.41 2.98
N SER A 114 -14.22 4.27 2.46
CA SER A 114 -13.22 5.35 2.53
C SER A 114 -13.61 6.55 1.66
N SER A 115 -14.43 6.37 0.63
CA SER A 115 -14.90 7.47 -0.21
C SER A 115 -15.93 8.37 0.49
N ILE A 116 -16.56 7.88 1.56
CA ILE A 116 -17.44 8.71 2.42
C ILE A 116 -16.56 9.50 3.39
N ASP A 117 -15.70 8.77 4.11
CA ASP A 117 -14.78 9.36 5.08
C ASP A 117 -13.55 8.48 5.27
N PRO A 118 -12.32 9.04 5.19
CA PRO A 118 -11.10 8.28 5.41
C PRO A 118 -11.01 7.61 6.77
N ALA A 119 -11.64 8.18 7.82
CA ALA A 119 -11.64 7.59 9.16
C ALA A 119 -12.33 6.23 9.20
N LEU A 120 -13.46 6.06 8.48
CA LEU A 120 -14.14 4.77 8.35
C LEU A 120 -13.22 3.73 7.71
N GLY A 121 -12.51 4.12 6.65
CA GLY A 121 -11.53 3.27 6.00
C GLY A 121 -10.43 2.82 6.96
N VAL A 122 -9.85 3.74 7.73
CA VAL A 122 -8.81 3.44 8.73
C VAL A 122 -9.33 2.53 9.83
N ILE A 123 -10.53 2.78 10.36
CA ILE A 123 -11.14 1.97 11.42
C ILE A 123 -11.40 0.54 10.93
N ALA A 124 -11.90 0.36 9.70
CA ALA A 124 -12.19 -0.96 9.14
C ALA A 124 -10.93 -1.71 8.68
N MET A 125 -9.92 -1.00 8.13
CA MET A 125 -8.74 -1.66 7.59
C MET A 125 -7.82 -2.27 8.67
N VAL A 126 -7.71 -1.66 9.86
CA VAL A 126 -6.78 -2.11 10.89
C VAL A 126 -7.12 -3.52 11.41
N PRO A 127 -8.38 -3.85 11.78
CA PRO A 127 -8.75 -5.22 12.11
C PRO A 127 -8.48 -6.24 11.00
N ASN A 128 -8.59 -5.81 9.75
CA ASN A 128 -8.46 -6.64 8.55
C ASN A 128 -7.06 -6.61 7.89
N SER A 129 -6.05 -6.04 8.52
CA SER A 129 -4.69 -6.03 7.97
C SER A 129 -3.63 -6.31 9.02
N LEU A 130 -3.48 -5.47 10.04
CA LEU A 130 -2.45 -5.56 11.08
C LEU A 130 -3.02 -5.94 12.45
N GLY A 131 -4.24 -6.42 12.51
CA GLY A 131 -4.86 -6.85 13.76
C GLY A 131 -4.44 -8.25 14.20
N PRO A 132 -4.72 -8.61 15.47
CA PRO A 132 -4.51 -9.97 15.96
C PRO A 132 -5.25 -11.06 15.16
N GLY A 133 -6.33 -10.70 14.46
CA GLY A 133 -7.17 -11.65 13.72
C GLY A 133 -6.43 -12.45 12.67
N GLU A 134 -5.63 -11.80 11.84
CA GLU A 134 -4.84 -12.46 10.80
C GLU A 134 -3.71 -13.32 11.41
N LEU A 135 -3.01 -12.77 12.41
CA LEU A 135 -1.98 -13.51 13.15
C LEU A 135 -2.55 -14.75 13.81
N LEU A 136 -3.72 -14.67 14.45
CA LEU A 136 -4.41 -15.80 15.05
C LEU A 136 -4.84 -16.83 14.00
N THR A 137 -5.38 -16.37 12.88
CA THR A 137 -5.82 -17.25 11.79
C THR A 137 -4.68 -18.13 11.30
N HIS A 138 -3.49 -17.57 11.11
CA HIS A 138 -2.33 -18.28 10.59
C HIS A 138 -1.54 -19.04 11.66
N TYR A 139 -1.34 -18.44 12.82
CA TYR A 139 -0.38 -18.90 13.83
C TYR A 139 -0.98 -19.25 15.18
N GLY A 140 -2.22 -18.83 15.49
CA GLY A 140 -2.86 -19.10 16.76
C GLY A 140 -3.00 -20.60 17.06
N THR A 141 -2.87 -20.99 18.34
CA THR A 141 -3.23 -22.34 18.76
C THR A 141 -4.73 -22.56 18.57
N LYS A 142 -5.18 -23.82 18.63
CA LYS A 142 -6.61 -24.14 18.51
C LYS A 142 -7.44 -23.44 19.59
N GLU A 143 -6.91 -23.40 20.82
CA GLU A 143 -7.53 -22.73 21.97
C GLU A 143 -7.63 -21.23 21.74
N GLN A 144 -6.55 -20.58 21.27
CA GLN A 144 -6.54 -19.16 20.94
C GLN A 144 -7.52 -18.82 19.83
N LYS A 145 -7.55 -19.62 18.75
CA LYS A 145 -8.49 -19.43 17.63
C LYS A 145 -9.93 -19.53 18.11
N ASN A 146 -10.26 -20.58 18.88
CA ASN A 146 -11.62 -20.81 19.40
C ASN A 146 -12.06 -19.72 20.39
N LYS A 147 -11.12 -19.16 21.16
CA LYS A 147 -11.41 -18.10 22.14
C LYS A 147 -11.63 -16.75 21.48
N TYR A 148 -10.76 -16.35 20.55
CA TYR A 148 -10.68 -14.96 20.11
C TYR A 148 -11.31 -14.70 18.74
N LEU A 149 -11.20 -15.64 17.77
CA LEU A 149 -11.70 -15.40 16.43
C LEU A 149 -13.22 -15.16 16.34
N PRO A 150 -14.07 -15.90 17.09
CA PRO A 150 -15.51 -15.61 17.10
C PRO A 150 -15.82 -14.20 17.60
N GLY A 151 -15.19 -13.78 18.70
CA GLY A 151 -15.41 -12.44 19.26
C GLY A 151 -14.84 -11.30 18.40
N LEU A 152 -13.79 -11.56 17.61
CA LEU A 152 -13.32 -10.62 16.58
C LEU A 152 -14.30 -10.56 15.41
N ALA A 153 -14.95 -11.68 15.08
CA ALA A 153 -15.89 -11.75 13.96
C ALA A 153 -17.24 -11.09 14.28
N ASP A 154 -17.71 -11.15 15.52
CA ASP A 154 -18.98 -10.57 15.94
C ASP A 154 -18.86 -9.15 16.54
N GLY A 155 -17.62 -8.65 16.66
CA GLY A 155 -17.32 -7.31 17.18
C GLY A 155 -17.26 -7.21 18.70
N THR A 156 -17.34 -8.33 19.45
CA THR A 156 -17.11 -8.37 20.90
C THR A 156 -15.68 -7.92 21.23
N TYR A 157 -14.72 -8.30 20.38
CA TYR A 157 -13.35 -7.83 20.44
C TYR A 157 -13.07 -6.78 19.38
N ILE A 158 -12.59 -5.60 19.81
CA ILE A 158 -12.05 -4.53 18.97
C ILE A 158 -10.53 -4.64 19.06
N PRO A 159 -9.83 -5.01 17.97
CA PRO A 159 -8.41 -5.29 18.03
C PRO A 159 -7.55 -4.05 17.77
N CYS A 160 -6.31 -4.08 18.30
CA CYS A 160 -5.21 -3.24 17.82
C CYS A 160 -3.89 -4.00 17.90
N PHE A 161 -2.81 -3.42 17.31
CA PHE A 161 -1.49 -4.04 17.35
C PHE A 161 -0.39 -3.04 17.70
N GLY A 162 0.29 -3.26 18.83
CA GLY A 162 1.38 -2.44 19.36
C GLY A 162 2.74 -2.93 18.89
N LEU A 163 3.29 -2.32 17.83
CA LEU A 163 4.65 -2.56 17.34
C LEU A 163 5.56 -1.36 17.60
N THR A 164 5.17 -0.19 17.12
CA THR A 164 5.97 1.04 17.14
C THR A 164 6.08 1.63 18.56
N GLY A 165 7.27 2.06 18.93
CA GLY A 165 7.58 2.74 20.20
C GLY A 165 8.43 3.98 20.00
N PRO A 166 8.88 4.66 21.06
CA PRO A 166 9.72 5.85 20.97
C PRO A 166 11.05 5.62 20.27
N ASN A 167 11.62 4.43 20.42
CA ASN A 167 12.94 4.08 19.92
C ASN A 167 12.93 3.18 18.67
N ASN A 168 11.77 2.79 18.19
CA ASN A 168 11.59 2.01 16.97
C ASN A 168 10.43 2.53 16.13
N GLY A 169 10.73 2.81 14.88
CA GLY A 169 9.77 3.29 13.88
C GLY A 169 10.05 2.60 12.55
N SER A 170 10.73 3.28 11.64
CA SER A 170 11.17 2.67 10.37
C SER A 170 12.11 1.48 10.57
N ASP A 171 12.98 1.52 11.57
CA ASP A 171 13.67 0.33 12.07
C ASP A 171 12.80 -0.39 13.10
N ALA A 172 11.87 -1.20 12.60
CA ALA A 172 10.88 -1.88 13.43
C ALA A 172 11.48 -2.91 14.41
N THR A 173 12.72 -3.34 14.16
CA THR A 173 13.41 -4.38 14.96
C THR A 173 14.56 -3.86 15.82
N GLY A 174 14.96 -2.59 15.65
CA GLY A 174 16.18 -2.03 16.22
C GLY A 174 16.16 -1.92 17.75
N SER A 175 15.20 -1.23 18.31
CA SER A 175 15.08 -1.01 19.77
C SER A 175 13.64 -1.27 20.21
N ILE A 176 13.23 -2.51 20.02
CA ILE A 176 11.89 -2.96 20.44
C ILE A 176 11.87 -3.20 21.95
N ASP A 177 10.72 -2.98 22.57
CA ASP A 177 10.48 -3.25 24.00
C ASP A 177 10.89 -4.68 24.40
N GLU A 178 11.14 -4.90 25.68
CA GLU A 178 11.71 -6.16 26.17
C GLU A 178 10.74 -6.97 27.02
N GLY A 179 10.87 -8.28 26.91
CA GLY A 179 10.29 -9.26 27.81
C GLY A 179 11.37 -10.19 28.38
N THR A 180 11.28 -10.56 29.64
CA THR A 180 12.24 -11.47 30.29
C THR A 180 11.48 -12.62 30.89
N VAL A 181 11.94 -13.84 30.61
CA VAL A 181 11.40 -15.06 31.23
C VAL A 181 11.86 -15.13 32.69
N VAL A 182 10.91 -15.35 33.60
CA VAL A 182 11.15 -15.38 35.05
C VAL A 182 10.34 -16.45 35.71
N LYS A 183 10.78 -16.87 36.92
CA LYS A 183 9.98 -17.71 37.81
C LYS A 183 9.25 -16.84 38.84
N VAL A 184 7.93 -16.92 38.89
CA VAL A 184 7.09 -16.20 39.87
C VAL A 184 6.28 -17.26 40.63
N LYS A 185 6.52 -17.40 41.93
CA LYS A 185 5.85 -18.42 42.77
C LYS A 185 5.87 -19.82 42.12
N GLY A 186 7.04 -20.22 41.58
CA GLY A 186 7.24 -21.51 40.94
C GLY A 186 6.70 -21.67 39.51
N ARG A 187 5.93 -20.71 39.00
CA ARG A 187 5.38 -20.71 37.63
C ARG A 187 6.28 -19.92 36.66
N THR A 188 6.41 -20.40 35.43
CA THR A 188 7.10 -19.66 34.38
C THR A 188 6.21 -18.54 33.91
N MET A 189 6.70 -17.30 33.96
CA MET A 189 6.04 -16.09 33.49
C MET A 189 6.98 -15.30 32.58
N ILE A 190 6.44 -14.39 31.83
CA ILE A 190 7.22 -13.43 31.05
C ILE A 190 6.93 -12.04 31.65
N LYS A 191 7.96 -11.41 32.23
CA LYS A 191 7.89 -10.02 32.67
C LYS A 191 8.11 -9.14 31.46
N VAL A 192 7.10 -8.34 31.07
CA VAL A 192 7.11 -7.49 29.88
C VAL A 192 7.08 -6.05 30.29
N LYS A 193 7.94 -5.23 29.65
CA LYS A 193 7.91 -3.76 29.77
C LYS A 193 7.79 -3.15 28.39
N ILE A 194 6.70 -2.42 28.15
CA ILE A 194 6.39 -1.82 26.85
C ILE A 194 6.08 -0.32 26.95
N ASN A 195 6.39 0.36 25.86
CA ASN A 195 5.97 1.74 25.60
C ASN A 195 5.65 1.90 24.11
N LYS A 196 4.43 1.56 23.72
CA LYS A 196 3.94 1.65 22.34
C LYS A 196 3.23 2.97 22.11
N ARG A 197 3.45 3.59 20.94
CA ARG A 197 2.82 4.86 20.56
C ARG A 197 2.32 4.83 19.12
N TYR A 198 1.42 5.75 18.81
CA TYR A 198 0.77 5.88 17.49
C TYR A 198 -0.04 4.65 17.10
N ILE A 199 -0.60 3.96 18.10
CA ILE A 199 -1.33 2.71 17.87
C ILE A 199 -2.79 3.02 17.54
N THR A 200 -3.16 2.77 16.29
CA THR A 200 -4.54 2.93 15.82
C THR A 200 -5.47 1.96 16.56
N LEU A 201 -6.62 2.46 16.96
CA LEU A 201 -7.64 1.81 17.81
C LEU A 201 -7.21 1.54 19.26
N ALA A 202 -5.98 1.81 19.69
CA ALA A 202 -5.55 1.53 21.07
C ALA A 202 -6.50 2.09 22.14
N PRO A 203 -7.03 3.33 22.03
CA PRO A 203 -7.93 3.86 23.08
C PRO A 203 -9.21 3.07 23.26
N VAL A 204 -9.72 2.40 22.23
CA VAL A 204 -11.01 1.69 22.21
C VAL A 204 -10.84 0.17 22.19
N SER A 205 -9.65 -0.31 21.86
CA SER A 205 -9.35 -1.74 21.76
C SER A 205 -9.51 -2.46 23.10
N ASN A 206 -10.09 -3.65 23.06
CA ASN A 206 -10.17 -4.57 24.21
C ASN A 206 -9.41 -5.88 23.97
N LEU A 207 -8.81 -6.07 22.77
CA LEU A 207 -7.87 -7.14 22.47
C LEU A 207 -6.65 -6.58 21.72
N MET A 208 -5.49 -6.64 22.35
CA MET A 208 -4.25 -6.07 21.82
C MET A 208 -3.23 -7.13 21.49
N GLY A 209 -2.72 -7.11 20.27
CA GLY A 209 -1.46 -7.76 19.94
C GLY A 209 -0.29 -6.83 20.31
N ILE A 210 0.74 -7.37 20.93
CA ILE A 210 1.96 -6.62 21.25
C ILE A 210 3.20 -7.38 20.78
N ALA A 211 4.21 -6.62 20.35
CA ALA A 211 5.51 -7.15 19.97
C ALA A 211 6.60 -6.67 20.95
N PHE A 212 7.45 -7.59 21.40
CA PHE A 212 8.59 -7.32 22.27
C PHE A 212 9.73 -8.30 22.00
N ASN A 213 10.95 -7.94 22.39
CA ASN A 213 12.11 -8.82 22.29
C ASN A 213 12.22 -9.66 23.55
N LEU A 214 11.99 -10.96 23.44
CA LEU A 214 12.06 -11.89 24.57
C LEU A 214 13.49 -12.33 24.82
N LYS A 215 13.91 -12.28 26.10
CA LYS A 215 15.16 -12.79 26.65
C LYS A 215 14.87 -13.89 27.66
N ASP A 216 15.68 -14.94 27.66
CA ASP A 216 15.65 -16.03 28.65
C ASP A 216 17.06 -16.27 29.20
N PRO A 217 17.56 -15.35 30.05
CA PRO A 217 18.93 -15.41 30.55
C PRO A 217 19.21 -16.65 31.39
N ASP A 218 18.21 -17.15 32.10
CA ASP A 218 18.33 -18.32 33.00
C ASP A 218 17.94 -19.64 32.31
N ASN A 219 17.73 -19.62 30.98
CA ASN A 219 17.34 -20.79 30.17
C ASN A 219 16.14 -21.57 30.75
N ILE A 220 15.18 -20.86 31.32
CA ILE A 220 13.97 -21.40 31.93
C ILE A 220 13.11 -22.17 30.92
N LEU A 221 13.10 -21.70 29.66
CA LEU A 221 12.32 -22.30 28.56
C LEU A 221 13.07 -23.46 27.86
N GLN A 222 14.22 -23.90 28.38
CA GLN A 222 14.98 -25.07 27.91
C GLN A 222 15.25 -25.01 26.39
N ASN A 223 16.16 -24.14 25.99
CA ASN A 223 16.64 -23.95 24.59
C ASN A 223 15.59 -23.40 23.58
N LYS A 224 14.54 -22.77 24.04
CA LYS A 224 13.68 -21.99 23.16
C LYS A 224 14.40 -20.73 22.65
N LYS A 225 14.13 -20.35 21.42
CA LYS A 225 14.73 -19.17 20.81
C LYS A 225 14.28 -17.89 21.52
N SER A 226 15.23 -17.08 21.96
CA SER A 226 14.98 -15.68 22.28
C SER A 226 14.77 -14.87 20.98
N GLY A 227 14.12 -13.71 21.08
CA GLY A 227 13.89 -12.84 19.94
C GLY A 227 12.51 -12.20 19.94
N ILE A 228 12.17 -11.56 18.83
CA ILE A 228 10.87 -10.89 18.71
C ILE A 228 9.74 -11.90 18.87
N THR A 229 8.89 -11.62 19.85
CA THR A 229 7.78 -12.46 20.28
C THR A 229 6.50 -11.63 20.27
N LEU A 230 5.39 -12.24 19.86
CA LEU A 230 4.07 -11.62 19.80
C LEU A 230 3.17 -12.22 20.86
N ALA A 231 2.46 -11.36 21.61
CA ALA A 231 1.52 -11.83 22.62
C ALA A 231 0.18 -11.08 22.55
N LEU A 232 -0.85 -11.68 23.13
CA LEU A 232 -2.19 -11.11 23.26
C LEU A 232 -2.42 -10.58 24.67
N LEU A 233 -3.00 -9.38 24.74
CA LEU A 233 -3.46 -8.76 25.98
C LEU A 233 -4.93 -8.38 25.84
N GLU A 234 -5.70 -8.59 26.91
CA GLU A 234 -7.04 -8.05 27.03
C GLU A 234 -7.00 -6.73 27.82
N ARG A 235 -7.95 -5.83 27.55
CA ARG A 235 -8.11 -4.57 28.32
C ARG A 235 -8.29 -4.88 29.81
N GLY A 236 -7.70 -4.06 30.66
CA GLY A 236 -7.74 -4.25 32.12
C GLY A 236 -6.71 -5.24 32.65
N HIS A 237 -5.77 -5.72 31.81
CA HIS A 237 -4.64 -6.51 32.29
C HIS A 237 -3.84 -5.73 33.33
N ASP A 238 -3.53 -6.36 34.46
CA ASP A 238 -2.84 -5.69 35.57
C ASP A 238 -1.50 -5.11 35.14
N GLY A 239 -1.26 -3.83 35.46
CA GLY A 239 -0.07 -3.08 35.04
C GLY A 239 -0.12 -2.50 33.63
N LEU A 240 -1.20 -2.70 32.86
CA LEU A 240 -1.38 -2.14 31.51
C LEU A 240 -2.07 -0.77 31.58
N ILE A 241 -1.55 0.20 30.81
CA ILE A 241 -2.09 1.58 30.70
C ILE A 241 -2.42 1.87 29.25
N GLN A 242 -3.69 2.25 28.97
CA GLN A 242 -4.26 2.52 27.63
C GLN A 242 -4.97 3.88 27.53
N GLU A 243 -4.69 4.83 28.41
CA GLU A 243 -5.51 6.04 28.59
C GLU A 243 -5.07 7.23 27.74
N THR A 244 -3.90 7.15 27.08
CA THR A 244 -3.36 8.26 26.31
C THR A 244 -3.81 8.23 24.87
N HIS A 245 -4.33 9.34 24.38
CA HIS A 245 -4.86 9.53 23.05
C HIS A 245 -3.92 10.42 22.22
N HIS A 246 -3.74 10.08 20.95
CA HIS A 246 -3.18 10.94 19.92
C HIS A 246 -4.28 11.38 18.98
N ASN A 247 -4.14 12.55 18.37
CA ASN A 247 -5.04 13.03 17.33
C ASN A 247 -4.29 13.18 16.01
N PRO A 248 -4.29 12.15 15.14
CA PRO A 248 -3.58 12.19 13.86
C PRO A 248 -4.23 13.18 12.89
N LEU A 249 -3.70 14.40 12.85
CA LEU A 249 -4.15 15.49 11.97
C LEU A 249 -5.67 15.74 12.01
N ASN A 250 -6.30 15.48 13.13
CA ASN A 250 -7.76 15.55 13.28
C ASN A 250 -8.55 14.71 12.28
N ALA A 251 -8.00 13.57 11.85
CA ALA A 251 -8.57 12.70 10.80
C ALA A 251 -9.71 11.80 11.31
N GLY A 252 -10.09 11.88 12.59
CA GLY A 252 -11.35 11.30 13.07
C GLY A 252 -11.31 9.81 13.45
N PHE A 253 -10.17 9.21 13.71
CA PHE A 253 -10.07 7.83 14.20
C PHE A 253 -9.26 7.73 15.50
N PRO A 254 -9.55 6.74 16.38
CA PRO A 254 -8.83 6.54 17.61
C PRO A 254 -7.37 6.16 17.40
N ASN A 255 -6.46 6.83 18.10
CA ASN A 255 -5.05 6.51 18.10
C ASN A 255 -4.47 6.82 19.48
N GLY A 256 -3.53 6.02 19.98
CA GLY A 256 -3.02 6.25 21.34
C GLY A 256 -1.77 5.44 21.67
N THR A 257 -1.49 5.35 22.97
CA THR A 257 -0.38 4.60 23.54
C THR A 257 -0.88 3.35 24.25
N ILE A 258 0.02 2.34 24.27
CA ILE A 258 -0.09 1.14 25.12
C ILE A 258 1.22 1.03 25.87
N LYS A 259 1.20 1.16 27.19
CA LYS A 259 2.42 1.14 28.01
C LYS A 259 2.19 0.41 29.32
N GLY A 260 3.27 -0.04 29.94
CA GLY A 260 3.22 -0.68 31.25
C GLY A 260 4.34 -1.67 31.50
N GLU A 261 4.34 -2.18 32.71
CA GLU A 261 5.19 -3.28 33.15
C GLU A 261 4.32 -4.32 33.85
N PHE A 262 4.29 -5.53 33.32
CA PHE A 262 3.35 -6.56 33.72
C PHE A 262 3.90 -7.96 33.47
N TYR A 263 3.18 -8.98 33.95
CA TYR A 263 3.51 -10.38 33.72
C TYR A 263 2.47 -11.03 32.82
N ILE A 264 2.92 -11.79 31.82
CA ILE A 264 2.05 -12.63 30.97
C ILE A 264 2.43 -14.09 31.08
N ASN A 265 1.45 -14.98 30.89
CA ASN A 265 1.70 -16.40 30.73
C ASN A 265 2.28 -16.71 29.36
N PRO A 266 3.19 -17.70 29.22
CA PRO A 266 3.66 -18.11 27.89
C PRO A 266 2.55 -18.54 26.93
N GLU A 267 1.39 -18.93 27.41
CA GLU A 267 0.19 -19.26 26.62
C GLU A 267 -0.46 -18.05 25.95
N GLN A 268 -0.17 -16.83 26.43
CA GLN A 268 -0.59 -15.59 25.79
C GLN A 268 0.27 -15.22 24.58
N VAL A 269 1.42 -15.90 24.39
CA VAL A 269 2.20 -15.77 23.14
C VAL A 269 1.36 -16.35 21.99
N ILE A 270 1.25 -15.61 20.89
CA ILE A 270 0.50 -16.06 19.71
C ILE A 270 1.14 -17.33 19.16
N GLY A 271 0.35 -18.40 19.07
CA GLY A 271 0.83 -19.73 18.69
C GLY A 271 1.56 -20.47 19.79
N GLY A 272 1.49 -19.98 21.04
CA GLY A 272 2.02 -20.64 22.22
C GLY A 272 3.54 -20.75 22.27
N HIS A 273 4.04 -21.67 23.08
CA HIS A 273 5.47 -21.88 23.30
C HIS A 273 6.29 -22.10 22.02
N GLU A 274 5.73 -22.75 21.00
CA GLU A 274 6.42 -23.09 19.77
C GLU A 274 6.77 -21.87 18.94
N ASN A 275 6.03 -20.76 19.11
CA ASN A 275 6.20 -19.52 18.36
C ASN A 275 6.96 -18.42 19.12
N ILE A 276 7.50 -18.73 20.29
CA ILE A 276 8.43 -17.84 20.99
C ILE A 276 9.64 -17.56 20.09
N GLY A 277 10.01 -16.29 19.92
CA GLY A 277 11.10 -15.83 19.06
C GLY A 277 10.82 -15.84 17.55
N ASN A 278 9.62 -16.29 17.13
CA ASN A 278 9.21 -16.31 15.72
C ASN A 278 8.38 -15.09 15.30
N GLY A 279 8.17 -14.13 16.19
CA GLY A 279 7.27 -13.00 15.97
C GLY A 279 7.62 -12.16 14.73
N TRP A 280 8.91 -11.99 14.42
CA TRP A 280 9.30 -11.26 13.22
C TRP A 280 8.88 -11.96 11.93
N LYS A 281 9.02 -13.29 11.87
CA LYS A 281 8.53 -14.06 10.72
C LYS A 281 7.01 -13.93 10.58
N MET A 282 6.27 -14.07 11.68
CA MET A 282 4.81 -13.93 11.69
C MET A 282 4.35 -12.56 11.18
N LEU A 283 5.01 -11.49 11.63
CA LEU A 283 4.73 -10.13 11.16
C LEU A 283 5.03 -9.97 9.67
N MET A 284 6.16 -10.48 9.19
CA MET A 284 6.53 -10.35 7.78
C MET A 284 5.56 -11.10 6.86
N ASP A 285 5.11 -12.27 7.26
CA ASP A 285 4.16 -13.06 6.48
C ASP A 285 2.78 -12.36 6.39
N CYS A 286 2.27 -11.80 7.50
CA CYS A 286 0.98 -11.11 7.54
C CYS A 286 1.04 -9.68 6.95
N LEU A 287 2.07 -8.88 7.27
CA LEU A 287 2.21 -7.50 6.79
C LEU A 287 2.39 -7.41 5.28
N SER A 288 2.94 -8.44 4.64
CA SER A 288 3.17 -8.41 3.20
C SER A 288 1.87 -8.36 2.39
N ALA A 289 0.79 -8.95 2.88
CA ALA A 289 -0.51 -8.92 2.24
C ALA A 289 -1.24 -7.58 2.49
N GLY A 290 -1.39 -7.18 3.75
CA GLY A 290 -2.15 -5.98 4.14
C GLY A 290 -1.65 -4.70 3.49
N ARG A 291 -0.32 -4.52 3.40
CA ARG A 291 0.32 -3.37 2.76
C ARG A 291 -0.08 -3.19 1.28
N GLY A 292 -0.34 -4.29 0.57
CA GLY A 292 -0.74 -4.27 -0.84
C GLY A 292 -2.22 -3.99 -1.06
N ILE A 293 -3.06 -4.02 -0.03
CA ILE A 293 -4.53 -3.96 -0.13
C ILE A 293 -5.10 -2.67 0.47
N SER A 294 -4.93 -2.47 1.77
CA SER A 294 -5.68 -1.50 2.55
C SER A 294 -5.31 -0.05 2.22
N LEU A 295 -4.02 0.31 2.26
CA LEU A 295 -3.58 1.66 1.93
C LEU A 295 -3.76 2.00 0.45
N PRO A 296 -3.50 1.08 -0.51
CA PRO A 296 -3.88 1.30 -1.91
C PRO A 296 -5.38 1.56 -2.10
N ALA A 297 -6.27 0.82 -1.41
CA ALA A 297 -7.72 1.02 -1.49
C ALA A 297 -8.16 2.40 -0.98
N THR A 298 -7.61 2.85 0.16
CA THR A 298 -7.93 4.19 0.70
C THR A 298 -7.37 5.32 -0.17
N ALA A 299 -6.17 5.16 -0.75
CA ALA A 299 -5.62 6.11 -1.71
C ALA A 299 -6.41 6.14 -3.02
N ASN A 300 -6.91 4.97 -3.47
CA ASN A 300 -7.81 4.87 -4.62
C ASN A 300 -9.11 5.63 -4.39
N ALA A 301 -9.72 5.47 -3.21
CA ALA A 301 -10.93 6.18 -2.82
C ALA A 301 -10.75 7.70 -2.88
N SER A 302 -9.74 8.23 -2.20
CA SER A 302 -9.47 9.67 -2.14
C SER A 302 -9.16 10.26 -3.52
N SER A 303 -8.39 9.54 -4.34
CA SER A 303 -8.06 9.96 -5.70
C SER A 303 -9.28 9.99 -6.61
N LYS A 304 -10.13 8.97 -6.54
CA LYS A 304 -11.37 8.89 -7.32
C LYS A 304 -12.37 9.97 -6.93
N VAL A 305 -12.59 10.18 -5.63
CA VAL A 305 -13.47 11.26 -5.13
C VAL A 305 -12.98 12.62 -5.62
N ALA A 306 -11.69 12.92 -5.45
CA ALA A 306 -11.12 14.18 -5.89
C ALA A 306 -11.22 14.37 -7.42
N THR A 307 -10.85 13.34 -8.19
CA THR A 307 -10.85 13.44 -9.66
C THR A 307 -12.26 13.52 -10.21
N PHE A 308 -13.20 12.68 -9.74
CA PHE A 308 -14.60 12.72 -10.15
C PHE A 308 -15.25 14.06 -9.80
N GLY A 309 -15.05 14.53 -8.57
CA GLY A 309 -15.56 15.83 -8.14
C GLY A 309 -15.00 16.98 -8.98
N MET A 310 -13.69 17.00 -9.24
CA MET A 310 -13.06 18.07 -10.02
C MET A 310 -13.45 18.06 -11.50
N ILE A 311 -13.58 16.89 -12.15
CA ILE A 311 -14.08 16.81 -13.55
C ILE A 311 -15.44 17.50 -13.68
N ASN A 312 -16.33 17.33 -12.70
CA ASN A 312 -17.63 17.96 -12.71
C ASN A 312 -17.60 19.43 -12.24
N TYR A 313 -16.78 19.75 -11.22
CA TYR A 313 -16.62 21.11 -10.69
C TYR A 313 -16.16 22.10 -11.78
N VAL A 314 -15.18 21.73 -12.61
CA VAL A 314 -14.65 22.61 -13.65
C VAL A 314 -15.64 22.91 -14.76
N LYS A 315 -16.72 22.13 -14.92
CA LYS A 315 -17.82 22.38 -15.85
C LYS A 315 -18.80 23.43 -15.32
N VAL A 316 -18.93 23.56 -14.00
CA VAL A 316 -19.89 24.42 -13.29
C VAL A 316 -19.28 25.74 -12.88
N ARG A 317 -18.04 25.73 -12.37
CA ARG A 317 -17.35 26.92 -11.90
C ARG A 317 -16.87 27.80 -13.05
N GLU A 318 -17.21 29.07 -12.98
CA GLU A 318 -16.82 30.09 -13.98
C GLU A 318 -15.90 31.14 -13.37
N GLN A 319 -14.88 31.51 -14.13
CA GLN A 319 -14.02 32.67 -13.89
C GLN A 319 -13.71 33.33 -15.24
N PHE A 320 -13.45 34.65 -15.26
CA PHE A 320 -13.20 35.41 -16.49
C PHE A 320 -14.30 35.22 -17.56
N LYS A 321 -15.56 35.01 -17.10
CA LYS A 321 -16.74 34.77 -17.94
C LYS A 321 -16.66 33.50 -18.80
N MET A 322 -15.90 32.49 -18.33
CA MET A 322 -15.82 31.19 -18.96
C MET A 322 -15.73 30.08 -17.89
N SER A 323 -16.19 28.89 -18.25
CA SER A 323 -16.01 27.70 -17.42
C SER A 323 -14.53 27.41 -17.20
N LEU A 324 -14.16 26.93 -16.01
CA LEU A 324 -12.78 26.52 -15.73
C LEU A 324 -12.28 25.43 -16.68
N SER A 325 -13.18 24.60 -17.20
CA SER A 325 -12.84 23.55 -18.18
C SER A 325 -12.25 24.11 -19.49
N ASN A 326 -12.45 25.40 -19.78
CA ASN A 326 -11.90 26.06 -20.98
C ASN A 326 -10.50 26.69 -20.74
N MET A 327 -9.94 26.56 -19.54
CA MET A 327 -8.63 27.10 -19.21
C MET A 327 -7.55 26.02 -19.29
N GLU A 328 -6.57 26.14 -20.18
CA GLU A 328 -5.53 25.13 -20.40
C GLU A 328 -4.73 24.78 -19.12
N ALA A 329 -4.46 25.77 -18.26
CA ALA A 329 -3.80 25.52 -16.98
C ALA A 329 -4.63 24.61 -16.03
N ILE A 330 -5.96 24.64 -16.14
CA ILE A 330 -6.86 23.75 -15.41
C ILE A 330 -6.93 22.38 -16.10
N GLN A 331 -6.95 22.36 -17.44
CA GLN A 331 -6.93 21.13 -18.24
C GLN A 331 -5.69 20.28 -17.92
N GLU A 332 -4.50 20.91 -17.84
CA GLU A 332 -3.26 20.24 -17.45
C GLU A 332 -3.38 19.56 -16.07
N LYS A 333 -3.98 20.24 -15.09
CA LYS A 333 -4.19 19.68 -13.75
C LYS A 333 -5.20 18.52 -13.74
N ILE A 334 -6.29 18.62 -14.48
CA ILE A 334 -7.28 17.53 -14.66
C ILE A 334 -6.61 16.32 -15.32
N ASN A 335 -5.81 16.53 -16.39
CA ASN A 335 -5.04 15.45 -17.01
C ASN A 335 -4.13 14.74 -16.00
N SER A 336 -3.41 15.51 -15.18
CA SER A 336 -2.56 14.96 -14.12
C SER A 336 -3.35 14.20 -13.07
N MET A 337 -4.53 14.69 -12.66
CA MET A 337 -5.40 13.99 -11.72
C MET A 337 -5.89 12.66 -12.30
N VAL A 338 -6.36 12.64 -13.54
CA VAL A 338 -6.81 11.42 -14.22
C VAL A 338 -5.65 10.46 -14.44
N PHE A 339 -4.49 10.94 -14.91
CA PHE A 339 -3.28 10.16 -15.07
C PHE A 339 -2.93 9.38 -13.78
N ASN A 340 -2.84 10.07 -12.63
CA ASN A 340 -2.47 9.44 -11.38
C ASN A 340 -3.58 8.53 -10.83
N THR A 341 -4.86 8.93 -10.92
CA THR A 341 -6.00 8.11 -10.47
C THR A 341 -6.11 6.83 -11.30
N TRP A 342 -5.91 6.91 -12.61
CA TRP A 342 -5.95 5.75 -13.50
C TRP A 342 -4.86 4.74 -13.21
N ILE A 343 -3.65 5.22 -12.94
CA ILE A 343 -2.52 4.38 -12.51
C ILE A 343 -2.84 3.68 -11.18
N ILE A 344 -3.37 4.41 -10.19
CA ILE A 344 -3.73 3.84 -8.87
C ILE A 344 -4.77 2.74 -9.05
N GLN A 345 -5.89 3.01 -9.72
CA GLN A 345 -6.97 2.02 -9.87
C GLN A 345 -6.53 0.79 -10.68
N SER A 346 -5.71 0.98 -11.72
CA SER A 346 -5.16 -0.11 -12.52
C SER A 346 -4.22 -1.00 -11.69
N GLY A 347 -3.33 -0.37 -10.92
CA GLY A 347 -2.45 -1.06 -9.98
C GLY A 347 -3.22 -1.86 -8.93
N VAL A 348 -4.27 -1.26 -8.34
CA VAL A 348 -5.14 -1.93 -7.37
C VAL A 348 -5.82 -3.15 -8.01
N SER A 349 -6.41 -3.00 -9.19
CA SER A 349 -7.08 -4.10 -9.90
C SER A 349 -6.14 -5.29 -10.16
N MET A 350 -4.99 -5.05 -10.78
CA MET A 350 -4.04 -6.12 -11.10
C MET A 350 -3.44 -6.76 -9.84
N THR A 351 -3.12 -5.96 -8.83
CA THR A 351 -2.54 -6.48 -7.57
C THR A 351 -3.54 -7.36 -6.83
N ASN A 352 -4.81 -6.96 -6.77
CA ASN A 352 -5.86 -7.76 -6.13
C ASN A 352 -6.02 -9.12 -6.82
N ASP A 353 -5.98 -9.16 -8.16
CA ASP A 353 -6.06 -10.43 -8.91
C ASP A 353 -4.84 -11.33 -8.62
N ILE A 354 -3.64 -10.76 -8.49
CA ILE A 354 -2.43 -11.50 -8.09
C ILE A 354 -2.59 -12.10 -6.69
N LEU A 355 -3.15 -11.34 -5.74
CA LEU A 355 -3.35 -11.77 -4.36
C LEU A 355 -4.47 -12.83 -4.26
N ASP A 356 -5.58 -12.65 -4.97
CA ASP A 356 -6.70 -13.61 -5.04
C ASP A 356 -6.29 -14.93 -5.71
N ALA A 357 -5.28 -14.90 -6.58
CA ALA A 357 -4.64 -16.12 -7.12
C ALA A 357 -3.75 -16.87 -6.10
N GLY A 358 -3.71 -16.42 -4.84
CA GLY A 358 -2.94 -17.03 -3.75
C GLY A 358 -1.47 -16.62 -3.68
N ASN A 359 -1.06 -15.59 -4.42
CA ASN A 359 0.28 -15.03 -4.31
C ASN A 359 0.37 -13.99 -3.19
N SER A 360 1.55 -13.82 -2.61
CA SER A 360 1.85 -12.77 -1.62
C SER A 360 3.18 -12.07 -1.93
N PRO A 361 3.26 -11.30 -3.03
CA PRO A 361 4.49 -10.69 -3.51
C PRO A 361 4.84 -9.44 -2.69
N ALA A 362 5.81 -9.57 -1.78
CA ALA A 362 6.19 -8.51 -0.84
C ALA A 362 6.72 -7.23 -1.53
N VAL A 363 7.41 -7.37 -2.67
CA VAL A 363 7.94 -6.21 -3.43
C VAL A 363 6.80 -5.45 -4.10
N ILE A 364 5.87 -6.15 -4.75
CA ILE A 364 4.68 -5.54 -5.36
C ILE A 364 3.85 -4.82 -4.29
N SER A 365 3.61 -5.45 -3.13
CA SER A 365 2.88 -4.82 -2.03
C SER A 365 3.57 -3.52 -1.56
N ALA A 366 4.90 -3.49 -1.53
CA ALA A 366 5.66 -2.29 -1.20
C ALA A 366 5.55 -1.21 -2.29
N ILE A 367 5.61 -1.58 -3.56
CA ILE A 367 5.37 -0.69 -4.70
C ILE A 367 3.98 -0.07 -4.61
N MET A 368 2.96 -0.90 -4.43
CA MET A 368 1.57 -0.45 -4.37
C MET A 368 1.34 0.56 -3.25
N LYS A 369 1.78 0.25 -2.03
CA LYS A 369 1.67 1.17 -0.91
C LYS A 369 2.33 2.52 -1.21
N GLN A 370 3.56 2.51 -1.68
CA GLN A 370 4.33 3.73 -1.93
C GLN A 370 3.76 4.53 -3.10
N GLN A 371 3.49 3.88 -4.23
CA GLN A 371 2.99 4.56 -5.43
C GLN A 371 1.58 5.12 -5.23
N CYS A 372 0.66 4.33 -4.68
CA CYS A 372 -0.72 4.78 -4.50
C CYS A 372 -0.82 5.97 -3.54
N THR A 373 -0.10 5.93 -2.42
CA THR A 373 -0.16 7.02 -1.43
C THR A 373 0.54 8.29 -1.90
N GLU A 374 1.64 8.22 -2.65
CA GLU A 374 2.29 9.42 -3.23
C GLU A 374 1.47 10.01 -4.39
N ARG A 375 0.98 9.17 -5.30
CA ARG A 375 0.14 9.64 -6.41
C ARG A 375 -1.18 10.22 -5.92
N GLY A 376 -1.80 9.62 -4.88
CA GLY A 376 -3.00 10.16 -4.26
C GLY A 376 -2.79 11.58 -3.70
N ARG A 377 -1.62 11.88 -3.12
CA ARG A 377 -1.28 13.23 -2.68
C ARG A 377 -1.16 14.22 -3.83
N ILE A 378 -0.60 13.81 -4.98
CA ILE A 378 -0.54 14.66 -6.18
C ILE A 378 -1.96 15.00 -6.64
N VAL A 379 -2.84 14.01 -6.70
CA VAL A 379 -4.26 14.21 -7.07
C VAL A 379 -4.93 15.22 -6.14
N LEU A 380 -4.79 15.03 -4.84
CA LEU A 380 -5.39 15.93 -3.83
C LEU A 380 -4.82 17.34 -3.89
N ASN A 381 -3.50 17.50 -4.08
CA ASN A 381 -2.89 18.83 -4.24
C ASN A 381 -3.47 19.57 -5.45
N HIS A 382 -3.62 18.90 -6.59
CA HIS A 382 -4.26 19.53 -7.76
C HIS A 382 -5.73 19.84 -7.51
N GLY A 383 -6.46 18.96 -6.81
CA GLY A 383 -7.84 19.20 -6.43
C GLY A 383 -8.01 20.46 -5.56
N ILE A 384 -7.19 20.60 -4.51
CA ILE A 384 -7.16 21.79 -3.64
C ILE A 384 -6.89 23.05 -4.45
N ASP A 385 -5.93 23.00 -5.35
CA ASP A 385 -5.52 24.16 -6.18
C ASP A 385 -6.63 24.57 -7.17
N ILE A 386 -7.28 23.62 -7.83
CA ILE A 386 -8.41 23.90 -8.73
C ILE A 386 -9.62 24.45 -7.97
N HIS A 387 -9.95 23.86 -6.81
CA HIS A 387 -11.09 24.28 -6.00
C HIS A 387 -10.89 25.63 -5.33
N GLY A 388 -9.63 25.99 -5.08
CA GLY A 388 -9.24 27.30 -4.53
C GLY A 388 -9.73 27.52 -3.10
N GLY A 389 -10.26 28.70 -2.79
CA GLY A 389 -10.72 29.06 -1.44
C GLY A 389 -11.78 28.12 -0.85
N GLY A 390 -12.63 27.51 -1.69
CA GLY A 390 -13.61 26.53 -1.27
C GLY A 390 -12.99 25.27 -0.66
N ALA A 391 -11.77 24.88 -1.09
CA ALA A 391 -11.04 23.76 -0.50
C ALA A 391 -10.37 24.08 0.84
N ILE A 392 -10.27 25.36 1.20
CA ILE A 392 -9.64 25.82 2.44
C ILE A 392 -10.67 26.03 3.53
N CYS A 393 -11.87 26.51 3.15
CA CYS A 393 -12.98 26.71 4.09
C CYS A 393 -13.76 25.41 4.27
N LEU A 394 -14.11 25.07 5.50
CA LEU A 394 -14.94 23.91 5.79
C LEU A 394 -16.38 24.18 5.34
N GLY A 395 -17.12 23.13 5.04
CA GLY A 395 -18.52 23.20 4.69
C GLY A 395 -18.93 22.17 3.64
N TYR A 396 -20.19 22.21 3.22
CA TYR A 396 -20.76 21.23 2.30
C TYR A 396 -20.04 21.17 0.94
N SER A 397 -19.62 22.34 0.42
CA SER A 397 -18.93 22.42 -0.87
C SER A 397 -17.50 21.87 -0.84
N ASN A 398 -16.90 21.69 0.35
CA ASN A 398 -15.53 21.19 0.49
C ASN A 398 -15.49 19.67 0.62
N PHE A 399 -15.46 18.97 -0.50
CA PHE A 399 -15.36 17.51 -0.55
C PHE A 399 -13.93 16.97 -0.51
N LEU A 400 -12.90 17.83 -0.42
CA LEU A 400 -11.48 17.44 -0.47
C LEU A 400 -10.80 17.42 0.89
N GLU A 401 -11.23 18.27 1.81
CA GLU A 401 -10.51 18.60 3.05
C GLU A 401 -10.15 17.35 3.87
N LYS A 402 -11.12 16.48 4.15
CA LYS A 402 -10.92 15.28 4.96
C LYS A 402 -9.92 14.31 4.33
N PHE A 403 -9.93 14.18 3.01
CA PHE A 403 -8.98 13.32 2.28
C PHE A 403 -7.58 13.94 2.26
N TYR A 404 -7.49 15.25 2.03
CA TYR A 404 -6.22 15.99 2.05
C TYR A 404 -5.55 15.90 3.42
N ARG A 405 -6.30 16.08 4.49
CA ARG A 405 -5.86 15.98 5.87
C ARG A 405 -5.40 14.58 6.25
N ALA A 406 -6.07 13.53 5.76
CA ALA A 406 -5.72 12.14 6.02
C ALA A 406 -4.55 11.62 5.17
N ALA A 407 -4.30 12.17 3.99
CA ALA A 407 -3.29 11.66 3.04
C ALA A 407 -1.87 11.53 3.63
N PRO A 408 -1.34 12.45 4.47
CA PRO A 408 -0.01 12.31 5.07
C PRO A 408 0.13 11.09 5.99
N ILE A 409 -0.96 10.56 6.53
CA ILE A 409 -0.95 9.36 7.36
C ILE A 409 -0.53 8.16 6.49
N GLY A 410 -1.08 8.05 5.29
CA GLY A 410 -0.80 6.95 4.36
C GLY A 410 0.67 6.84 3.96
N ILE A 411 1.41 7.94 3.84
CA ILE A 411 2.85 7.88 3.52
C ILE A 411 3.73 7.48 4.70
N THR A 412 3.19 7.54 5.92
CA THR A 412 3.93 7.33 7.17
C THR A 412 3.80 5.90 7.69
N VAL A 413 2.55 5.38 7.72
CA VAL A 413 2.24 4.07 8.33
C VAL A 413 2.64 2.90 7.43
N GLU A 414 2.75 1.69 8.02
CA GLU A 414 3.14 0.44 7.35
C GLU A 414 4.50 0.52 6.62
N GLY A 415 5.43 1.25 7.22
CA GLY A 415 6.74 1.58 6.64
C GLY A 415 6.68 2.89 5.87
N SER A 416 7.48 3.88 6.29
CA SER A 416 7.52 5.19 5.63
C SER A 416 7.86 5.06 4.14
N ASN A 417 7.28 5.91 3.30
CA ASN A 417 7.53 5.89 1.86
C ASN A 417 9.00 6.12 1.54
N THR A 418 9.70 6.94 2.31
CA THR A 418 11.15 7.16 2.16
C THR A 418 11.93 5.86 2.32
N LEU A 419 11.67 5.09 3.40
CA LEU A 419 12.31 3.80 3.62
C LEU A 419 11.90 2.79 2.54
N THR A 420 10.61 2.73 2.22
CA THR A 420 10.05 1.80 1.24
C THR A 420 10.70 1.99 -0.14
N ARG A 421 10.79 3.23 -0.60
CA ARG A 421 11.43 3.59 -1.87
C ARG A 421 12.93 3.33 -1.86
N SER A 422 13.64 3.77 -0.82
CA SER A 422 15.11 3.77 -0.82
C SER A 422 15.74 2.41 -0.51
N LEU A 423 15.06 1.54 0.25
CA LEU A 423 15.62 0.27 0.73
C LEU A 423 14.80 -0.96 0.40
N ILE A 424 13.44 -0.89 0.43
CA ILE A 424 12.61 -2.09 0.33
C ILE A 424 12.38 -2.47 -1.14
N ILE A 425 11.88 -1.55 -1.99
CA ILE A 425 11.45 -1.88 -3.35
C ILE A 425 12.60 -2.41 -4.20
N PHE A 426 13.73 -1.71 -4.23
CA PHE A 426 14.88 -2.14 -5.03
C PHE A 426 15.99 -2.77 -4.19
N GLY A 427 16.43 -2.17 -3.09
CA GLY A 427 17.54 -2.67 -2.28
C GLY A 427 17.32 -4.09 -1.76
N GLN A 428 16.19 -4.34 -1.09
CA GLN A 428 15.77 -5.68 -0.66
C GLN A 428 15.10 -6.45 -1.80
N GLY A 429 14.30 -5.77 -2.62
CA GLY A 429 13.56 -6.35 -3.73
C GLY A 429 14.48 -6.99 -4.77
N LEU A 430 15.62 -6.38 -5.08
CA LEU A 430 16.64 -6.98 -5.94
C LEU A 430 17.08 -8.34 -5.42
N ASN A 431 17.42 -8.44 -4.14
CA ASN A 431 17.83 -9.70 -3.54
C ASN A 431 16.74 -10.77 -3.58
N LYS A 432 15.47 -10.37 -3.42
CA LYS A 432 14.32 -11.29 -3.38
C LYS A 432 13.85 -11.71 -4.76
N SER A 433 13.65 -10.75 -5.64
CA SER A 433 12.96 -10.96 -6.92
C SER A 433 13.90 -11.31 -8.07
N HIS A 434 15.20 -10.98 -7.96
CA HIS A 434 16.17 -11.38 -8.97
C HIS A 434 16.31 -12.92 -9.02
N PRO A 435 16.22 -13.53 -10.21
CA PRO A 435 16.12 -14.99 -10.35
C PRO A 435 17.27 -15.77 -9.73
N TYR A 436 18.45 -15.18 -9.61
CA TYR A 436 19.67 -15.89 -9.20
C TYR A 436 20.36 -15.31 -7.96
N ILE A 437 20.10 -14.07 -7.54
CA ILE A 437 20.81 -13.44 -6.41
C ILE A 437 20.48 -14.16 -5.09
N PHE A 438 19.19 -14.33 -4.77
CA PHE A 438 18.81 -15.07 -3.57
C PHE A 438 19.26 -16.54 -3.58
N PRO A 439 19.13 -17.31 -4.68
CA PRO A 439 19.68 -18.65 -4.77
C PRO A 439 21.19 -18.73 -4.53
N ILE A 440 21.99 -17.77 -5.01
CA ILE A 440 23.44 -17.68 -4.72
C ILE A 440 23.65 -17.47 -3.22
N LEU A 441 22.97 -16.48 -2.65
CA LEU A 441 23.03 -16.14 -1.24
C LEU A 441 22.67 -17.34 -0.34
N ASP A 442 21.54 -17.98 -0.59
CA ASP A 442 21.07 -19.13 0.20
C ASP A 442 22.02 -20.33 0.10
N SER A 443 22.60 -20.53 -1.09
CA SER A 443 23.61 -21.59 -1.31
C SER A 443 24.87 -21.32 -0.50
N VAL A 444 25.33 -20.07 -0.41
CA VAL A 444 26.52 -19.70 0.39
C VAL A 444 26.24 -19.81 1.87
N LEU A 445 25.05 -19.37 2.35
CA LEU A 445 24.67 -19.48 3.76
C LEU A 445 24.55 -20.94 4.22
N LYS A 446 24.19 -21.84 3.31
CA LYS A 446 24.09 -23.31 3.55
C LYS A 446 25.36 -24.08 3.21
N ASP A 447 26.46 -23.39 2.89
CA ASP A 447 27.76 -23.97 2.45
C ASP A 447 27.65 -24.95 1.26
N LYS A 448 26.63 -24.74 0.40
CA LYS A 448 26.37 -25.55 -0.80
C LYS A 448 27.18 -25.03 -2.00
N LYS A 449 28.46 -25.43 -2.09
CA LYS A 449 29.42 -24.90 -3.06
C LYS A 449 29.01 -25.11 -4.53
N ASN A 450 28.53 -26.31 -4.86
CA ASN A 450 28.14 -26.63 -6.25
C ASN A 450 26.93 -25.81 -6.70
N ASP A 451 25.94 -25.62 -5.83
CA ASP A 451 24.74 -24.81 -6.13
C ASP A 451 25.11 -23.33 -6.29
N ALA A 452 26.01 -22.79 -5.44
CA ALA A 452 26.50 -21.44 -5.57
C ALA A 452 27.21 -21.19 -6.91
N ILE A 453 28.08 -22.11 -7.35
CA ILE A 453 28.79 -22.02 -8.64
C ILE A 453 27.82 -22.16 -9.82
N LYS A 454 26.85 -23.09 -9.75
CA LYS A 454 25.80 -23.23 -10.76
C LYS A 454 24.99 -21.94 -10.91
N ASN A 455 24.53 -21.37 -9.80
CA ASN A 455 23.77 -20.13 -9.83
C ASN A 455 24.61 -18.93 -10.30
N LEU A 456 25.92 -18.89 -9.99
CA LEU A 456 26.83 -17.89 -10.56
C LEU A 456 26.93 -18.00 -12.08
N LYS A 457 27.06 -19.22 -12.62
CA LYS A 457 27.05 -19.45 -14.07
C LYS A 457 25.74 -18.96 -14.68
N ASN A 458 24.62 -19.29 -14.05
CA ASN A 458 23.30 -18.91 -14.55
C ASN A 458 23.10 -17.38 -14.56
N ILE A 459 23.53 -16.65 -13.53
CA ILE A 459 23.40 -15.18 -13.52
C ILE A 459 24.27 -14.54 -14.62
N VAL A 460 25.47 -15.06 -14.87
CA VAL A 460 26.34 -14.56 -15.95
C VAL A 460 25.68 -14.78 -17.31
N LEU A 461 25.18 -15.99 -17.59
CA LEU A 461 24.49 -16.29 -18.85
C LEU A 461 23.22 -15.43 -19.03
N HIS A 462 22.45 -15.27 -17.97
CA HIS A 462 21.27 -14.41 -17.96
C HIS A 462 21.62 -12.95 -18.25
N SER A 463 22.65 -12.41 -17.58
CA SER A 463 23.10 -11.04 -17.80
C SER A 463 23.58 -10.80 -19.24
N LEU A 464 24.33 -11.76 -19.82
CA LEU A 464 24.78 -11.68 -21.22
C LEU A 464 23.60 -11.74 -22.19
N SER A 465 22.64 -12.63 -21.94
CA SER A 465 21.41 -12.75 -22.76
C SER A 465 20.60 -11.46 -22.73
N LEU A 466 20.33 -10.89 -21.54
CA LEU A 466 19.63 -9.63 -21.42
C LEU A 466 20.37 -8.47 -22.09
N TYR A 467 21.68 -8.38 -21.88
CA TYR A 467 22.51 -7.36 -22.51
C TYR A 467 22.43 -7.45 -24.04
N SER A 468 22.53 -8.65 -24.62
CA SER A 468 22.35 -8.83 -26.07
C SER A 468 20.95 -8.45 -26.55
N SER A 469 19.93 -8.72 -25.75
CA SER A 469 18.53 -8.38 -26.07
C SER A 469 18.28 -6.86 -26.08
N THR A 470 19.12 -6.07 -25.43
CA THR A 470 19.00 -4.59 -25.49
C THR A 470 19.25 -4.02 -26.90
N PHE A 471 19.89 -4.78 -27.78
CA PHE A 471 20.13 -4.41 -29.20
C PHE A 471 19.04 -4.91 -30.15
N ASN A 472 18.16 -5.82 -29.69
CA ASN A 472 17.10 -6.38 -30.51
C ASN A 472 15.88 -5.46 -30.57
N LEU A 473 15.30 -5.33 -31.78
CA LEU A 473 14.12 -4.48 -32.03
C LEU A 473 12.83 -5.30 -32.28
N THR A 474 12.88 -6.63 -32.16
CA THR A 474 11.73 -7.53 -32.38
C THR A 474 10.90 -7.71 -31.14
N ASN A 475 9.58 -7.74 -31.30
CA ASN A 475 8.66 -8.04 -30.20
C ASN A 475 8.80 -9.50 -29.75
N ILE A 476 8.94 -9.71 -28.46
CA ILE A 476 9.05 -11.03 -27.83
C ILE A 476 7.79 -11.36 -27.02
N ILE A 477 7.08 -10.32 -26.52
CA ILE A 477 5.90 -10.48 -25.67
C ILE A 477 4.64 -10.10 -26.47
N PRO A 478 3.76 -11.05 -26.82
CA PRO A 478 2.51 -10.73 -27.51
C PRO A 478 1.59 -9.83 -26.66
N GLY A 479 0.88 -8.91 -27.32
CA GLY A 479 -0.12 -8.06 -26.68
C GLY A 479 0.42 -6.92 -25.84
N VAL A 480 1.73 -6.67 -25.81
CA VAL A 480 2.35 -5.60 -25.03
C VAL A 480 2.89 -4.51 -25.96
N PRO A 481 2.71 -3.21 -25.65
CA PRO A 481 3.32 -2.14 -26.42
C PRO A 481 4.84 -2.30 -26.52
N LYS A 482 5.37 -2.20 -27.73
CA LYS A 482 6.81 -2.36 -27.99
C LYS A 482 7.69 -1.51 -27.10
N ILE A 483 7.26 -0.28 -26.83
CA ILE A 483 8.00 0.66 -26.00
C ILE A 483 8.12 0.18 -24.54
N LEU A 484 7.06 -0.43 -24.00
CA LEU A 484 7.03 -0.97 -22.64
C LEU A 484 7.92 -2.22 -22.54
N GLU A 485 7.77 -3.16 -23.48
CA GLU A 485 8.60 -4.36 -23.54
C GLU A 485 10.09 -4.02 -23.61
N LYS A 486 10.45 -3.10 -24.51
CA LYS A 486 11.84 -2.66 -24.66
C LYS A 486 12.41 -2.07 -23.39
N GLN A 487 11.64 -1.25 -22.67
CA GLN A 487 12.12 -0.65 -21.43
C GLN A 487 12.24 -1.67 -20.29
N ILE A 488 11.39 -2.70 -20.24
CA ILE A 488 11.53 -3.81 -19.29
C ILE A 488 12.85 -4.54 -19.52
N ILE A 489 13.20 -4.83 -20.76
CA ILE A 489 14.48 -5.47 -21.12
C ILE A 489 15.65 -4.57 -20.75
N ASP A 490 15.60 -3.27 -21.10
CA ASP A 490 16.62 -2.29 -20.79
C ASP A 490 16.84 -2.16 -19.26
N PHE A 491 15.75 -2.12 -18.50
CA PHE A 491 15.80 -2.09 -17.03
C PHE A 491 16.38 -3.37 -16.42
N ALA A 492 15.96 -4.54 -16.92
CA ALA A 492 16.48 -5.81 -16.44
C ALA A 492 17.99 -5.94 -16.71
N ALA A 493 18.46 -5.51 -17.87
CA ALA A 493 19.89 -5.45 -18.18
C ALA A 493 20.63 -4.47 -17.27
N LEU A 494 20.13 -3.24 -17.12
CA LEU A 494 20.69 -2.22 -16.22
C LEU A 494 20.79 -2.73 -14.77
N THR A 495 19.77 -3.43 -14.30
CA THR A 495 19.71 -4.00 -12.95
C THR A 495 20.87 -4.95 -12.67
N ASN A 496 21.29 -5.76 -13.65
CA ASN A 496 22.44 -6.67 -13.48
C ASN A 496 23.76 -5.90 -13.25
N PHE A 497 23.94 -4.75 -13.89
CA PHE A 497 25.13 -3.91 -13.66
C PHE A 497 25.05 -3.21 -12.30
N VAL A 498 23.89 -2.68 -11.91
CA VAL A 498 23.69 -2.06 -10.60
C VAL A 498 23.86 -3.07 -9.47
N ALA A 499 23.46 -4.33 -9.68
CA ALA A 499 23.64 -5.43 -8.73
C ALA A 499 25.13 -5.70 -8.38
N LEU A 500 26.08 -5.35 -9.23
CA LEU A 500 27.51 -5.48 -8.96
C LEU A 500 27.96 -4.62 -7.77
N LYS A 501 27.23 -3.56 -7.42
CA LYS A 501 27.48 -2.74 -6.22
C LYS A 501 27.21 -3.51 -4.92
N GLY A 502 26.45 -4.60 -4.95
CA GLY A 502 26.19 -5.48 -3.81
C GLY A 502 25.72 -4.73 -2.57
N GLY A 503 26.42 -4.92 -1.43
CA GLY A 503 26.09 -4.28 -0.16
C GLY A 503 26.16 -2.74 -0.14
N LEU A 504 26.82 -2.11 -1.10
CA LEU A 504 26.90 -0.65 -1.20
C LEU A 504 25.53 -0.02 -1.46
N LEU A 505 24.60 -0.73 -2.12
CA LEU A 505 23.24 -0.25 -2.37
C LEU A 505 22.47 0.13 -1.09
N LYS A 506 22.84 -0.44 0.07
CA LYS A 506 22.27 -0.04 1.37
C LYS A 506 22.67 1.38 1.78
N ARG A 507 23.78 1.89 1.25
CA ARG A 507 24.30 3.24 1.51
C ARG A 507 24.00 4.20 0.37
N GLU A 508 24.06 3.73 -0.86
CA GLU A 508 23.74 4.51 -2.07
C GLU A 508 22.21 4.59 -2.29
N GLN A 509 21.51 5.15 -1.29
CA GLN A 509 20.04 5.15 -1.24
C GLN A 509 19.40 6.03 -2.32
N ILE A 510 20.11 7.03 -2.85
CA ILE A 510 19.64 7.84 -3.99
C ILE A 510 19.55 6.94 -5.22
N LEU A 511 20.61 6.22 -5.54
CA LEU A 511 20.66 5.28 -6.67
C LEU A 511 19.60 4.18 -6.51
N SER A 512 19.54 3.56 -5.33
CA SER A 512 18.51 2.54 -5.03
C SER A 512 17.09 3.08 -5.19
N GLY A 513 16.86 4.33 -4.78
CA GLY A 513 15.56 5.01 -4.93
C GLY A 513 15.20 5.29 -6.39
N ILE A 514 16.16 5.73 -7.21
CA ILE A 514 15.93 5.94 -8.65
C ILE A 514 15.59 4.60 -9.34
N MET A 515 16.31 3.53 -9.01
CA MET A 515 16.02 2.19 -9.53
C MET A 515 14.64 1.69 -9.06
N ALA A 516 14.25 2.00 -7.82
CA ALA A 516 12.92 1.68 -7.30
C ALA A 516 11.81 2.43 -8.04
N ASP A 517 12.03 3.70 -8.41
CA ASP A 517 11.06 4.46 -9.19
C ASP A 517 10.85 3.85 -10.59
N ILE A 518 11.95 3.49 -11.27
CA ILE A 518 11.87 2.85 -12.60
C ILE A 518 11.10 1.53 -12.47
N TYR A 519 11.45 0.71 -11.49
CA TYR A 519 10.81 -0.58 -11.25
C TYR A 519 9.32 -0.43 -10.97
N SER A 520 8.95 0.55 -10.13
CA SER A 520 7.57 0.85 -9.79
C SER A 520 6.78 1.34 -10.99
N ASN A 521 7.33 2.28 -11.78
CA ASN A 521 6.68 2.79 -12.98
C ASN A 521 6.46 1.70 -14.03
N LEU A 522 7.40 0.73 -14.18
CA LEU A 522 7.20 -0.43 -15.05
C LEU A 522 6.03 -1.30 -14.58
N TYR A 523 5.96 -1.59 -13.26
CA TYR A 523 4.83 -2.33 -12.71
C TYR A 523 3.50 -1.61 -12.94
N MET A 524 3.47 -0.28 -12.72
CA MET A 524 2.27 0.52 -12.95
C MET A 524 1.89 0.60 -14.44
N ALA A 525 2.85 0.72 -15.36
CA ALA A 525 2.59 0.68 -16.79
C ALA A 525 2.00 -0.67 -17.25
N ILE A 526 2.54 -1.79 -16.73
CA ILE A 526 1.98 -3.13 -16.92
C ILE A 526 0.54 -3.20 -16.39
N SER A 527 0.26 -2.59 -15.23
CA SER A 527 -1.08 -2.58 -14.63
C SER A 527 -2.08 -1.80 -15.48
N VAL A 528 -1.65 -0.69 -16.10
CA VAL A 528 -2.50 0.11 -17.01
C VAL A 528 -2.84 -0.67 -18.27
N GLU A 529 -1.87 -1.36 -18.86
CA GLU A 529 -2.10 -2.24 -20.02
C GLU A 529 -3.01 -3.42 -19.65
N TYR A 530 -2.77 -4.06 -18.49
CA TYR A 530 -3.65 -5.11 -17.96
C TYR A 530 -5.10 -4.64 -17.83
N ASN A 531 -5.30 -3.43 -17.31
CA ASN A 531 -6.64 -2.86 -17.16
C ASN A 531 -7.30 -2.59 -18.52
N HIS A 532 -6.53 -2.15 -19.51
CA HIS A 532 -7.02 -1.95 -20.88
C HIS A 532 -7.49 -3.27 -21.50
N GLU A 533 -6.67 -4.30 -21.45
CA GLU A 533 -6.97 -5.63 -22.01
C GLU A 533 -8.24 -6.26 -21.41
N HIS A 534 -8.45 -6.11 -20.10
CA HIS A 534 -9.54 -6.78 -19.40
C HIS A 534 -10.84 -5.95 -19.33
N ASN A 535 -10.75 -4.63 -19.25
CA ASN A 535 -11.89 -3.75 -19.07
C ASN A 535 -12.20 -2.93 -20.32
N LYS A 536 -11.45 -3.10 -21.43
CA LYS A 536 -11.59 -2.34 -22.68
C LYS A 536 -11.64 -0.82 -22.44
N SER A 537 -10.79 -0.35 -21.57
CA SER A 537 -10.68 1.07 -21.24
C SER A 537 -10.19 1.89 -22.44
N SER A 538 -10.25 3.22 -22.35
CA SER A 538 -9.79 4.10 -23.42
C SER A 538 -8.36 3.78 -23.86
N LYS A 539 -8.19 3.40 -25.12
CA LYS A 539 -6.88 3.13 -25.71
C LYS A 539 -5.99 4.36 -25.71
N LEU A 540 -6.57 5.51 -26.08
CA LEU A 540 -5.85 6.79 -26.13
C LEU A 540 -5.29 7.17 -24.77
N LEU A 541 -6.09 7.05 -23.70
CA LEU A 541 -5.65 7.33 -22.33
C LEU A 541 -4.59 6.30 -21.87
N THR A 542 -4.76 5.04 -22.22
CA THR A 542 -3.78 3.97 -21.91
C THR A 542 -2.42 4.26 -22.54
N GLU A 543 -2.38 4.53 -23.83
CA GLU A 543 -1.16 4.87 -24.57
C GLU A 543 -0.47 6.10 -24.00
N TYR A 544 -1.23 7.17 -23.72
CA TYR A 544 -0.73 8.38 -23.09
C TYR A 544 -0.07 8.11 -21.72
N ILE A 545 -0.72 7.34 -20.86
CA ILE A 545 -0.19 7.04 -19.53
C ILE A 545 1.11 6.22 -19.63
N ILE A 546 1.11 5.19 -20.48
CA ILE A 546 2.30 4.35 -20.67
C ILE A 546 3.45 5.18 -21.22
N GLU A 547 3.22 6.01 -22.25
CA GLU A 547 4.26 6.87 -22.83
C GLU A 547 4.86 7.83 -21.80
N LYS A 548 4.05 8.48 -20.97
CA LYS A 548 4.54 9.35 -19.88
C LYS A 548 5.41 8.58 -18.88
N LEU A 549 4.95 7.43 -18.40
CA LEU A 549 5.73 6.59 -17.45
C LEU A 549 7.07 6.13 -18.06
N ILE A 550 7.07 5.77 -19.34
CA ILE A 550 8.28 5.38 -20.08
C ILE A 550 9.26 6.56 -20.22
N ASN A 551 8.76 7.76 -20.50
CA ASN A 551 9.58 8.96 -20.60
C ASN A 551 10.19 9.34 -19.24
N GLU A 552 9.39 9.31 -18.16
CA GLU A 552 9.89 9.49 -16.78
C GLU A 552 11.00 8.50 -16.44
N ASN A 553 10.80 7.23 -16.81
CA ASN A 553 11.80 6.19 -16.60
C ASN A 553 13.06 6.43 -17.41
N GLN A 554 12.95 6.92 -18.65
CA GLN A 554 14.12 7.18 -19.50
C GLN A 554 15.02 8.27 -18.89
N LEU A 555 14.43 9.31 -18.28
CA LEU A 555 15.18 10.32 -17.51
C LEU A 555 16.00 9.65 -16.39
N LYS A 556 15.35 8.76 -15.65
CA LYS A 556 15.95 8.06 -14.53
C LYS A 556 17.02 7.06 -14.98
N ILE A 557 16.80 6.32 -16.08
CA ILE A 557 17.77 5.41 -16.69
C ILE A 557 19.03 6.20 -17.10
N ASN A 558 18.86 7.33 -17.78
CA ASN A 558 19.99 8.19 -18.17
C ASN A 558 20.79 8.64 -16.93
N SER A 559 20.09 9.09 -15.87
CA SER A 559 20.71 9.49 -14.60
C SER A 559 21.46 8.35 -13.94
N VAL A 560 20.89 7.13 -13.90
CA VAL A 560 21.60 5.97 -13.33
C VAL A 560 22.87 5.69 -14.08
N ILE A 561 22.83 5.65 -15.42
CA ILE A 561 24.00 5.35 -16.26
C ILE A 561 25.11 6.38 -16.05
N ASP A 562 24.75 7.67 -15.96
CA ASP A 562 25.74 8.75 -15.73
C ASP A 562 26.44 8.66 -14.38
N ASN A 563 25.79 8.02 -13.38
CA ASN A 563 26.33 7.85 -12.03
C ASN A 563 26.90 6.44 -11.76
N LEU A 564 26.98 5.56 -12.79
CA LEU A 564 27.72 4.31 -12.70
C LEU A 564 29.24 4.55 -12.89
N GLY A 565 30.06 3.60 -12.45
CA GLY A 565 31.48 3.58 -12.68
C GLY A 565 31.88 3.33 -14.14
N PRO A 566 32.95 2.55 -14.38
CA PRO A 566 33.37 2.20 -15.76
C PRO A 566 32.29 1.50 -16.58
N GLU A 567 31.36 0.81 -15.93
CA GLU A 567 30.25 0.08 -16.54
C GLU A 567 29.35 0.99 -17.41
N ARG A 568 29.33 2.29 -17.13
CA ARG A 568 28.56 3.29 -17.90
C ARG A 568 28.88 3.24 -19.40
N PHE A 569 30.13 2.92 -19.78
CA PHE A 569 30.53 2.88 -21.19
C PHE A 569 29.82 1.75 -21.96
N LEU A 570 29.53 0.63 -21.29
CA LEU A 570 28.78 -0.47 -21.90
C LEU A 570 27.30 -0.17 -22.05
N LEU A 571 26.76 0.78 -21.27
CA LEU A 571 25.34 1.08 -21.18
C LEU A 571 24.93 2.35 -21.95
N GLN A 572 25.86 3.06 -22.62
CA GLN A 572 25.56 4.31 -23.32
C GLN A 572 24.44 4.16 -24.38
N HIS A 573 24.31 3.00 -25.01
CA HIS A 573 23.26 2.71 -25.99
C HIS A 573 21.84 2.67 -25.38
N LEU A 574 21.70 2.52 -24.05
CA LEU A 574 20.41 2.61 -23.35
C LEU A 574 19.98 4.05 -23.11
N LYS A 575 20.89 5.01 -23.20
CA LYS A 575 20.55 6.44 -23.08
C LYS A 575 19.81 6.90 -24.32
N LYS A 576 18.65 7.50 -24.13
CA LYS A 576 17.83 8.04 -25.22
C LYS A 576 17.50 9.50 -24.96
N GLN A 577 17.30 10.26 -26.04
CA GLN A 577 16.67 11.57 -25.95
C GLN A 577 15.23 11.39 -25.47
N ILE A 578 14.82 12.29 -24.59
CA ILE A 578 13.47 12.30 -24.06
C ILE A 578 12.63 13.13 -25.00
N LYS A 579 11.46 12.63 -25.34
CA LYS A 579 10.48 13.41 -26.08
C LYS A 579 9.93 14.50 -25.14
N SER A 580 9.91 15.73 -25.61
CA SER A 580 9.21 16.83 -24.94
C SER A 580 7.71 16.54 -24.88
N ASP A 581 7.04 17.04 -23.85
CA ASP A 581 5.59 17.00 -23.78
C ASP A 581 4.96 17.68 -24.99
N ASN A 582 3.97 17.02 -25.58
CA ASN A 582 3.25 17.55 -26.73
C ASN A 582 1.96 18.22 -26.27
N ILE A 583 1.93 19.57 -26.34
CA ILE A 583 0.77 20.38 -25.93
C ILE A 583 -0.52 19.94 -26.66
N ALA A 584 -0.41 19.61 -27.97
CA ALA A 584 -1.56 19.16 -28.73
C ALA A 584 -2.11 17.80 -28.16
N ASN A 585 -1.22 16.94 -27.70
CA ASN A 585 -1.62 15.69 -27.07
C ASN A 585 -2.30 15.92 -25.71
N GLU A 586 -1.82 16.88 -24.91
CA GLU A 586 -2.47 17.26 -23.65
C GLU A 586 -3.92 17.75 -23.88
N ARG A 587 -4.16 18.58 -24.90
CA ARG A 587 -5.51 19.01 -25.31
C ARG A 587 -6.38 17.82 -25.75
N LEU A 588 -5.81 16.91 -26.53
CA LEU A 588 -6.52 15.73 -27.01
C LEU A 588 -6.95 14.81 -25.84
N ILE A 589 -6.05 14.60 -24.88
CA ILE A 589 -6.36 13.80 -23.68
C ILE A 589 -7.42 14.47 -22.82
N PHE A 590 -7.36 15.77 -22.61
CA PHE A 590 -8.42 16.47 -21.88
C PHE A 590 -9.78 16.29 -22.55
N ASN A 591 -9.85 16.45 -23.88
CA ASN A 591 -11.08 16.23 -24.62
C ASN A 591 -11.58 14.79 -24.51
N GLU A 592 -10.68 13.80 -24.57
CA GLU A 592 -11.03 12.39 -24.35
C GLU A 592 -11.60 12.17 -22.96
N ILE A 593 -11.00 12.74 -21.91
CA ILE A 593 -11.48 12.62 -20.52
C ILE A 593 -12.89 13.21 -20.39
N MET A 594 -13.11 14.40 -20.94
CA MET A 594 -14.37 15.13 -20.76
C MET A 594 -15.53 14.53 -21.54
N ASN A 595 -15.27 13.89 -22.69
CA ASN A 595 -16.28 13.40 -23.63
C ASN A 595 -16.44 11.88 -23.65
N ASN A 596 -15.60 11.13 -22.91
CA ASN A 596 -15.73 9.67 -22.86
C ASN A 596 -16.37 9.20 -21.55
N PRO A 597 -17.68 8.83 -21.58
CA PRO A 597 -18.40 8.38 -20.38
C PRO A 597 -17.76 7.17 -19.69
N ASN A 598 -17.06 6.31 -20.44
CA ASN A 598 -16.42 5.13 -19.86
C ASN A 598 -15.30 5.50 -18.91
N ILE A 599 -14.54 6.58 -19.19
CA ILE A 599 -13.50 7.08 -18.29
C ILE A 599 -14.14 7.57 -16.98
N ILE A 600 -15.19 8.39 -17.10
CA ILE A 600 -15.89 8.97 -15.95
C ILE A 600 -16.54 7.87 -15.11
N ASN A 601 -17.20 6.88 -15.74
CA ASN A 601 -17.82 5.76 -15.05
C ASN A 601 -16.82 4.87 -14.33
N GLU A 602 -15.64 4.61 -14.91
CA GLU A 602 -14.59 3.83 -14.23
C GLU A 602 -13.99 4.61 -13.04
N ILE A 603 -13.90 5.94 -13.13
CA ILE A 603 -13.49 6.76 -11.97
C ILE A 603 -14.60 6.75 -10.90
N LYS A 604 -15.86 6.86 -11.28
CA LYS A 604 -17.03 6.81 -10.38
C LYS A 604 -17.20 5.46 -9.68
N LYS A 605 -16.75 4.38 -10.30
CA LYS A 605 -16.94 3.02 -9.80
C LYS A 605 -16.34 2.82 -8.41
N ASN A 606 -17.09 2.20 -7.51
CA ASN A 606 -16.70 1.90 -6.12
C ASN A 606 -16.45 3.13 -5.23
N ILE A 607 -16.98 4.31 -5.56
CA ILE A 607 -17.11 5.43 -4.65
C ILE A 607 -18.58 5.73 -4.36
N HIS A 608 -18.83 6.39 -3.24
CA HIS A 608 -20.18 6.84 -2.88
C HIS A 608 -20.44 8.23 -3.47
N VAL A 609 -21.50 8.34 -4.27
CA VAL A 609 -21.87 9.60 -4.93
C VAL A 609 -23.27 10.06 -4.51
N GLU A 610 -24.15 9.14 -4.12
CA GLU A 610 -25.52 9.42 -3.76
C GLU A 610 -25.62 10.33 -2.52
N ASP A 611 -26.58 11.24 -2.50
CA ASP A 611 -26.95 12.11 -1.37
C ASP A 611 -25.80 12.96 -0.78
N ASN A 612 -24.83 13.35 -1.61
CA ASN A 612 -23.72 14.20 -1.22
C ASN A 612 -23.34 15.20 -2.32
N ILE A 613 -22.35 16.04 -2.04
CA ILE A 613 -21.86 17.06 -2.97
C ILE A 613 -21.44 16.50 -4.33
N LEU A 614 -20.93 15.25 -4.41
CA LEU A 614 -20.54 14.64 -5.68
C LEU A 614 -21.74 14.39 -6.59
N TYR A 615 -22.91 14.09 -6.03
CA TYR A 615 -24.15 13.97 -6.76
C TYR A 615 -24.58 15.33 -7.32
N ASP A 616 -24.56 16.38 -6.50
CA ASP A 616 -24.90 17.74 -6.94
C ASP A 616 -23.94 18.22 -8.06
N LEU A 617 -22.65 17.91 -7.93
CA LEU A 617 -21.62 18.19 -8.94
C LEU A 617 -21.89 17.45 -10.26
N GLU A 618 -22.17 16.14 -10.19
CA GLU A 618 -22.48 15.33 -11.37
C GLU A 618 -23.71 15.87 -12.10
N LYS A 619 -24.77 16.16 -11.35
CA LYS A 619 -26.03 16.67 -11.89
C LYS A 619 -25.86 18.05 -12.52
N ALA A 620 -25.18 18.98 -11.84
CA ALA A 620 -24.94 20.32 -12.36
C ALA A 620 -23.95 20.33 -13.56
N GLY A 621 -23.01 19.38 -13.60
CA GLY A 621 -22.06 19.19 -14.68
C GLY A 621 -22.58 18.39 -15.88
N SER A 622 -23.81 17.86 -15.81
CA SER A 622 -24.44 17.11 -16.90
C SER A 622 -24.77 18.02 -18.10
N GLU A 623 -24.65 17.47 -19.29
CA GLU A 623 -25.07 18.15 -20.53
C GLU A 623 -26.60 18.26 -20.66
N ASP A 624 -27.33 17.38 -19.97
CA ASP A 624 -28.80 17.31 -20.03
C ASP A 624 -29.49 18.38 -19.16
N ILE A 625 -28.74 19.05 -18.26
CA ILE A 625 -29.34 20.05 -17.36
C ILE A 625 -29.57 21.38 -18.09
N ASP A 626 -30.79 21.90 -17.96
CA ASP A 626 -31.06 23.26 -18.42
C ASP A 626 -30.39 24.30 -17.50
N LYS A 627 -29.32 24.93 -18.00
CA LYS A 627 -28.53 25.95 -17.27
C LYS A 627 -29.32 27.22 -16.95
N SER A 628 -30.50 27.42 -17.55
CA SER A 628 -31.41 28.52 -17.20
C SER A 628 -32.43 28.15 -16.12
N SER A 629 -32.46 26.88 -15.68
CA SER A 629 -33.44 26.40 -14.69
C SER A 629 -33.13 26.85 -13.26
N ILE A 630 -34.15 26.95 -12.44
CA ILE A 630 -34.04 27.20 -11.00
C ILE A 630 -33.27 26.07 -10.33
N GLU A 631 -33.42 24.85 -10.83
CA GLU A 631 -32.69 23.68 -10.34
C GLU A 631 -31.17 23.83 -10.51
N TYR A 632 -30.73 24.23 -11.71
CA TYR A 632 -29.31 24.46 -11.96
C TYR A 632 -28.73 25.55 -11.06
N GLU A 633 -29.43 26.69 -10.91
CA GLU A 633 -29.01 27.79 -10.04
C GLU A 633 -28.94 27.36 -8.57
N SER A 634 -29.88 26.53 -8.11
CA SER A 634 -29.86 25.95 -6.76
C SER A 634 -28.64 25.06 -6.54
N LEU A 635 -28.34 24.15 -7.49
CA LEU A 635 -27.16 23.27 -7.43
C LEU A 635 -25.86 24.09 -7.48
N LYS A 636 -25.76 25.03 -8.39
CA LYS A 636 -24.61 25.93 -8.56
C LYS A 636 -24.32 26.70 -7.25
N ASN A 637 -25.35 27.19 -6.60
CA ASN A 637 -25.22 27.89 -5.32
C ASN A 637 -24.67 26.97 -4.21
N LYS A 638 -25.14 25.73 -4.09
CA LYS A 638 -24.62 24.75 -3.14
C LYS A 638 -23.15 24.40 -3.40
N ILE A 639 -22.77 24.31 -4.67
CA ILE A 639 -21.42 23.93 -5.11
C ILE A 639 -20.40 25.05 -4.88
N ILE A 640 -20.82 26.32 -5.10
CA ILE A 640 -19.90 27.46 -5.14
C ILE A 640 -19.82 28.20 -3.81
N ASN A 641 -20.93 28.27 -3.06
CA ASN A 641 -20.97 29.02 -1.82
C ASN A 641 -20.31 28.21 -0.68
N VAL A 642 -19.56 28.95 0.14
CA VAL A 642 -18.94 28.44 1.36
C VAL A 642 -19.91 28.62 2.52
N ASP A 643 -19.99 27.63 3.42
CA ASP A 643 -20.84 27.74 4.61
C ASP A 643 -20.38 28.88 5.51
N GLU A 644 -21.33 29.68 6.00
CA GLU A 644 -21.07 30.76 6.96
C GLU A 644 -21.39 30.27 8.37
N PHE A 645 -20.39 30.25 9.25
CA PHE A 645 -20.55 29.92 10.67
C PHE A 645 -20.69 31.19 11.45
N LYS A 646 -21.87 31.45 12.09
CA LYS A 646 -22.16 32.67 12.83
C LYS A 646 -21.58 32.72 14.23
N ASN A 647 -21.18 31.57 14.82
CA ASN A 647 -20.57 31.47 16.14
C ASN A 647 -19.54 30.33 16.14
N ILE A 648 -18.29 30.65 16.26
CA ILE A 648 -17.21 29.70 16.55
C ILE A 648 -16.84 29.85 18.03
#